data_3cefc87b39cb7095bf6611631681fd2c
#
_entry.id   3cefc87b39cb7095bf6611631681fd2c
#
_cell.length_a   1.000
_cell.length_b   1.000
_cell.length_c   1.000
_cell.angle_alpha   90.00
_cell.angle_beta   90.00
_cell.angle_gamma   90.00
#
_symmetry.space_group_name_H-M   'P 1'
#
loop_
_entity.id
_entity.type
_entity.pdbx_description
1 polymer ?
#
loop_
_entity_poly.entity_id
_entity_poly.type
_entity_poly.pdbx_seq_one_letter_code
_entity_poly.pdbx_strand_id
1 'polypeptide(L)'
;MHLTHRVRNQVLSRKIASILALALPTASGTAWAAEQGSLMEEIIVTAQKREESMQNVAISLAAFSGEKMAQLGLTSSTDIVTQVPGLKVSASGGGAISTFSIRGVTQNDFAASQEAPVAVYVDEGYISLNSITSFSLFDLERVEVLRGPQGTLFGRNATGGLVHYITNKPSSTADGYVDLQLGEQGRTRLEGAIGGGLSETVSGRLAGIYEENDGLLENDIGPNTMRRDNYAVRGQLLFEPSSDLKVLLKAQYGEEDAARGGYTHQVALDGDFVSDPNATDFFGYRDADGDPFTISQDFDGYSTSEVTELVGRVDWTRGDYTLTSLTNFQDITDTYGEDADVSPNDVYNYEQANDVTQWSQEFRLAWETERTRNIVGLYYLNIDGDYATRQTGDAFFGTGVGYPAGTAEVVNGQQETETWAVFGQTDINLAEQWTLTIGARFNDDSKDFRYESTDIYFLQGGDFSFNDSLSETDWSGKLQVSYRPKDAWLLYAGVSRGIKSGGFNLPLFPIAANDFRYDGETLISYEVGMKTDLSERLRFNASAFYYDYSDYQAYSFDGFATFLFNANAESMGAELELQANPIDGLDIMLGLALLDAEVTDVPGTISATGKETPALSPDVSFNGLVRYEWPALGGFLAVQADYGWQDDQNFNLIYTPVVREDAYGLANARLTYTSESRAWTASVWVKNLTDEKYRTYAFDTTAFFGAIENVPGPQRWFGGGVTYRW
;
A
#
# COMPACT_ATOMS: atom_id res chain seq x y z
N MET A 1 -29.48 12.86 9.01
CA MET A 1 -29.13 11.45 8.99
C MET A 1 -27.96 11.11 9.95
N HIS A 2 -27.19 12.10 10.43
CA HIS A 2 -26.00 11.92 11.30
C HIS A 2 -26.25 11.45 12.75
N LEU A 3 -27.44 11.55 13.30
CA LEU A 3 -27.70 11.22 14.71
C LEU A 3 -28.01 9.74 14.98
N THR A 4 -28.32 8.95 13.95
CA THR A 4 -28.64 7.53 14.09
C THR A 4 -27.40 6.61 14.03
N HIS A 5 -26.30 7.02 13.42
CA HIS A 5 -25.07 6.24 13.35
C HIS A 5 -24.29 6.21 14.68
N ARG A 6 -24.15 7.35 15.39
CA ARG A 6 -23.41 7.41 16.67
C ARG A 6 -23.95 6.48 17.77
N VAL A 7 -25.26 6.23 17.78
CA VAL A 7 -25.87 5.33 18.80
C VAL A 7 -25.66 3.86 18.44
N ARG A 8 -25.52 3.53 17.14
CA ARG A 8 -25.36 2.16 16.68
C ARG A 8 -23.94 1.65 16.92
N ASN A 9 -22.92 2.48 16.70
CA ASN A 9 -21.51 2.12 16.87
C ASN A 9 -21.12 1.93 18.34
N GLN A 10 -21.60 2.74 19.26
CA GLN A 10 -21.35 2.53 20.70
C GLN A 10 -21.97 1.24 21.27
N VAL A 11 -22.98 0.68 20.61
CA VAL A 11 -23.61 -0.58 21.01
C VAL A 11 -22.85 -1.79 20.45
N LEU A 12 -22.25 -1.64 19.24
CA LEU A 12 -21.48 -2.73 18.61
C LEU A 12 -20.10 -2.89 19.26
N SER A 13 -19.37 -1.79 19.52
CA SER A 13 -18.06 -1.82 20.19
C SER A 13 -18.14 -2.46 21.59
N ARG A 14 -19.20 -2.18 22.34
CA ARG A 14 -19.45 -2.84 23.63
C ARG A 14 -19.82 -4.33 23.52
N LYS A 15 -20.40 -4.78 22.40
CA LYS A 15 -20.77 -6.19 22.19
C LYS A 15 -19.60 -7.05 21.71
N ILE A 16 -18.68 -6.51 20.93
CA ILE A 16 -17.49 -7.21 20.46
C ILE A 16 -16.49 -7.44 21.59
N ALA A 17 -16.28 -6.44 22.46
CA ALA A 17 -15.47 -6.60 23.69
C ALA A 17 -16.05 -7.68 24.64
N SER A 18 -17.37 -7.90 24.63
CA SER A 18 -18.03 -8.92 25.46
C SER A 18 -17.93 -10.34 24.88
N ILE A 19 -17.75 -10.50 23.57
CA ILE A 19 -17.64 -11.80 22.91
C ILE A 19 -16.20 -12.34 23.03
N LEU A 20 -15.19 -11.47 22.99
CA LEU A 20 -13.76 -11.85 23.17
C LEU A 20 -13.43 -12.21 24.63
N ALA A 21 -14.19 -11.69 25.61
CA ALA A 21 -13.96 -11.99 27.03
C ALA A 21 -14.46 -13.38 27.49
N LEU A 22 -15.19 -14.13 26.66
CA LEU A 22 -15.81 -15.41 27.03
C LEU A 22 -15.03 -16.65 26.59
N ALA A 23 -13.92 -16.51 25.86
CA ALA A 23 -13.13 -17.62 25.33
C ALA A 23 -11.74 -17.75 25.99
N LEU A 24 -11.66 -17.80 27.31
CA LEU A 24 -10.43 -18.22 27.98
C LEU A 24 -10.51 -19.74 28.28
N PRO A 25 -9.93 -20.62 27.48
CA PRO A 25 -9.80 -22.02 27.85
C PRO A 25 -8.70 -22.15 28.92
N THR A 26 -8.99 -22.83 30.01
CA THR A 26 -7.97 -23.34 30.93
C THR A 26 -7.23 -24.49 30.22
N ALA A 27 -6.22 -24.17 29.43
CA ALA A 27 -5.39 -25.14 28.79
C ALA A 27 -4.21 -25.51 29.70
N SER A 28 -4.18 -26.75 30.13
CA SER A 28 -3.03 -27.41 30.76
C SER A 28 -1.90 -27.52 29.72
N GLY A 29 -0.77 -26.87 30.00
CA GLY A 29 0.37 -26.79 29.10
C GLY A 29 1.01 -28.12 28.75
N THR A 30 1.14 -28.40 27.48
CA THR A 30 2.20 -29.28 26.95
C THR A 30 3.32 -28.38 26.46
N ALA A 31 4.47 -28.50 27.13
CA ALA A 31 5.69 -27.80 26.73
C ALA A 31 6.11 -28.24 25.33
N TRP A 32 6.11 -27.34 24.36
CA TRP A 32 6.82 -27.51 23.11
C TRP A 32 8.31 -27.35 23.36
N ALA A 33 9.07 -28.40 23.05
CA ALA A 33 10.51 -28.31 22.97
C ALA A 33 10.86 -27.36 21.80
N ALA A 34 11.50 -26.24 22.11
CA ALA A 34 12.04 -25.36 21.10
C ALA A 34 13.08 -26.14 20.29
N GLU A 35 12.80 -26.43 19.02
CA GLU A 35 13.85 -26.69 18.05
C GLU A 35 14.76 -25.46 18.08
N GLN A 36 16.05 -25.66 18.23
CA GLN A 36 17.07 -24.65 17.99
C GLN A 36 16.98 -24.33 16.49
N GLY A 37 16.22 -23.29 16.17
CA GLY A 37 15.96 -22.87 14.80
C GLY A 37 17.26 -22.54 14.09
N SER A 38 17.25 -22.70 12.79
CA SER A 38 18.22 -22.17 11.85
C SER A 38 18.55 -20.72 12.23
N LEU A 39 19.84 -20.41 12.27
CA LEU A 39 20.34 -19.09 12.67
C LEU A 39 19.81 -17.94 11.78
N MET A 40 19.37 -18.27 10.58
CA MET A 40 18.68 -17.37 9.65
C MET A 40 17.31 -17.95 9.29
N GLU A 41 16.27 -17.14 9.42
CA GLU A 41 14.91 -17.55 9.05
C GLU A 41 14.84 -17.86 7.55
N GLU A 42 14.32 -19.02 7.19
CA GLU A 42 13.96 -19.35 5.81
C GLU A 42 12.53 -18.90 5.55
N ILE A 43 12.37 -17.86 4.73
CA ILE A 43 11.05 -17.34 4.38
C ILE A 43 10.61 -17.99 3.07
N ILE A 44 9.48 -18.71 3.13
CA ILE A 44 8.80 -19.23 1.93
C ILE A 44 7.94 -18.11 1.36
N VAL A 45 8.05 -17.87 0.07
CA VAL A 45 7.31 -16.85 -0.67
C VAL A 45 6.49 -17.45 -1.81
N THR A 46 5.49 -16.71 -2.27
CA THR A 46 4.62 -17.09 -3.41
C THR A 46 4.80 -16.15 -4.61
N ALA A 47 5.93 -15.48 -4.68
CA ALA A 47 6.28 -14.48 -5.70
C ALA A 47 6.18 -14.98 -7.17
N GLN A 48 6.22 -16.30 -7.40
CA GLN A 48 6.03 -16.92 -8.71
C GLN A 48 4.77 -17.80 -8.78
N LYS A 49 3.73 -17.46 -8.02
CA LYS A 49 2.48 -18.23 -7.93
C LYS A 49 2.69 -19.68 -7.46
N ARG A 50 3.79 -19.96 -6.75
CA ARG A 50 4.17 -21.23 -6.12
C ARG A 50 5.05 -20.96 -4.92
N GLU A 51 5.02 -21.87 -3.95
CA GLU A 51 5.80 -21.79 -2.72
C GLU A 51 7.28 -22.11 -3.01
N GLU A 52 8.16 -21.15 -2.74
CA GLU A 52 9.62 -21.29 -2.89
C GLU A 52 10.34 -20.52 -1.79
N SER A 53 11.53 -20.98 -1.40
CA SER A 53 12.40 -20.19 -0.52
C SER A 53 12.78 -18.86 -1.18
N MET A 54 12.69 -17.75 -0.44
CA MET A 54 13.02 -16.40 -0.91
C MET A 54 14.41 -16.35 -1.58
N GLN A 55 15.40 -17.10 -1.05
CA GLN A 55 16.76 -17.17 -1.59
C GLN A 55 16.84 -17.94 -2.91
N ASN A 56 15.81 -18.71 -3.25
CA ASN A 56 15.73 -19.47 -4.46
C ASN A 56 15.05 -18.73 -5.62
N VAL A 57 14.32 -17.67 -5.31
CA VAL A 57 13.61 -16.88 -6.32
C VAL A 57 14.53 -15.83 -6.94
N ALA A 58 14.70 -15.88 -8.24
CA ALA A 58 15.58 -14.97 -8.98
C ALA A 58 14.87 -13.64 -9.31
N ILE A 59 14.40 -12.93 -8.30
CA ILE A 59 13.74 -11.62 -8.35
C ILE A 59 14.24 -10.81 -7.15
N SER A 60 14.41 -9.48 -7.32
CA SER A 60 14.60 -8.59 -6.18
C SER A 60 13.31 -8.56 -5.37
N LEU A 61 13.33 -9.09 -4.15
CA LEU A 61 12.18 -9.11 -3.27
C LEU A 61 12.61 -9.02 -1.80
N ALA A 62 11.76 -8.38 -0.99
CA ALA A 62 11.82 -8.42 0.47
C ALA A 62 10.59 -9.14 1.00
N ALA A 63 10.75 -9.89 2.08
CA ALA A 63 9.63 -10.54 2.74
C ALA A 63 9.82 -10.56 4.27
N PHE A 64 8.72 -10.45 4.99
CA PHE A 64 8.67 -10.51 6.45
C PHE A 64 7.58 -11.50 6.86
N SER A 65 7.93 -12.50 7.66
CA SER A 65 6.93 -13.36 8.29
C SER A 65 6.11 -12.59 9.32
N GLY A 66 4.87 -13.02 9.58
CA GLY A 66 4.02 -12.43 10.61
C GLY A 66 4.66 -12.48 12.00
N GLU A 67 5.39 -13.54 12.30
CA GLU A 67 6.16 -13.64 13.55
C GLU A 67 7.27 -12.57 13.59
N LYS A 68 8.04 -12.41 12.52
CA LYS A 68 9.10 -11.40 12.43
C LYS A 68 8.52 -9.97 12.52
N MET A 69 7.41 -9.69 11.84
CA MET A 69 6.70 -8.41 11.95
C MET A 69 6.28 -8.13 13.40
N ALA A 70 5.68 -9.09 14.08
CA ALA A 70 5.29 -8.94 15.48
C ALA A 70 6.50 -8.72 16.41
N GLN A 71 7.61 -9.45 16.21
CA GLN A 71 8.86 -9.26 16.96
C GLN A 71 9.42 -7.84 16.77
N LEU A 72 9.40 -7.34 15.54
CA LEU A 72 9.93 -6.02 15.18
C LEU A 72 8.94 -4.87 15.49
N GLY A 73 7.68 -5.19 15.75
CA GLY A 73 6.61 -4.20 15.97
C GLY A 73 6.19 -3.47 14.69
N LEU A 74 6.19 -4.18 13.56
CA LEU A 74 5.69 -3.70 12.28
C LEU A 74 4.20 -3.99 12.19
N THR A 75 3.36 -2.98 12.32
CA THR A 75 1.90 -3.13 12.42
C THR A 75 1.14 -2.37 11.33
N SER A 76 1.84 -1.59 10.52
CA SER A 76 1.25 -0.80 9.44
C SER A 76 2.07 -0.92 8.15
N SER A 77 1.46 -0.51 7.03
CA SER A 77 2.18 -0.38 5.75
C SER A 77 3.36 0.59 5.85
N THR A 78 3.22 1.67 6.60
CA THR A 78 4.30 2.65 6.85
C THR A 78 5.47 2.02 7.60
N ASP A 79 5.21 1.16 8.62
CA ASP A 79 6.29 0.44 9.30
C ASP A 79 7.05 -0.49 8.34
N ILE A 80 6.35 -1.18 7.44
CA ILE A 80 6.95 -2.07 6.44
C ILE A 80 7.83 -1.28 5.47
N VAL A 81 7.35 -0.13 4.99
CA VAL A 81 8.09 0.77 4.09
C VAL A 81 9.43 1.19 4.70
N THR A 82 9.48 1.47 6.00
CA THR A 82 10.74 1.85 6.66
C THR A 82 11.78 0.73 6.71
N GLN A 83 11.38 -0.52 6.48
CA GLN A 83 12.27 -1.69 6.51
C GLN A 83 12.63 -2.21 5.10
N VAL A 84 12.06 -1.66 4.03
CA VAL A 84 12.29 -2.10 2.65
C VAL A 84 12.95 -0.96 1.87
N PRO A 85 14.24 -1.07 1.51
CA PRO A 85 14.92 -0.03 0.75
C PRO A 85 14.27 0.14 -0.63
N GLY A 86 14.10 1.40 -1.07
CA GLY A 86 13.50 1.74 -2.35
C GLY A 86 11.97 1.63 -2.42
N LEU A 87 11.29 1.23 -1.34
CA LEU A 87 9.83 1.30 -1.21
C LEU A 87 9.45 2.60 -0.52
N LYS A 88 8.47 3.31 -1.05
CA LYS A 88 7.86 4.51 -0.48
C LYS A 88 6.34 4.39 -0.46
N VAL A 89 5.68 5.21 0.34
CA VAL A 89 4.23 5.34 0.36
C VAL A 89 3.86 6.80 0.36
N SER A 90 2.96 7.19 -0.51
CA SER A 90 2.27 8.48 -0.47
C SER A 90 1.08 8.40 0.47
N ALA A 91 0.81 9.48 1.18
CA ALA A 91 -0.34 9.61 2.07
C ALA A 91 -1.22 10.78 1.62
N SER A 92 -1.62 10.80 0.35
CA SER A 92 -2.53 11.83 -0.20
C SER A 92 -3.92 11.78 0.45
N GLY A 93 -4.73 12.79 0.23
CA GLY A 93 -6.04 12.89 0.86
C GLY A 93 -5.96 12.92 2.39
N GLY A 94 -5.05 13.75 2.96
CA GLY A 94 -4.86 13.81 4.41
C GLY A 94 -4.56 12.45 5.06
N GLY A 95 -3.90 11.53 4.32
CA GLY A 95 -3.61 10.17 4.75
C GLY A 95 -4.70 9.13 4.46
N ALA A 96 -5.74 9.50 3.72
CA ALA A 96 -6.82 8.59 3.31
C ALA A 96 -6.39 7.63 2.20
N ILE A 97 -5.58 8.09 1.27
CA ILE A 97 -5.17 7.34 0.09
C ILE A 97 -3.69 6.96 0.24
N SER A 98 -3.41 5.66 0.18
CA SER A 98 -2.04 5.14 0.30
C SER A 98 -1.63 4.48 -1.01
N THR A 99 -0.73 5.13 -1.76
CA THR A 99 -0.13 4.56 -2.97
C THR A 99 1.34 4.25 -2.73
N PHE A 100 1.76 3.08 -3.20
CA PHE A 100 3.16 2.67 -3.10
C PHE A 100 3.97 3.17 -4.30
N SER A 101 5.23 3.52 -4.05
CA SER A 101 6.25 3.78 -5.07
C SER A 101 7.41 2.80 -4.89
N ILE A 102 7.88 2.23 -5.99
CA ILE A 102 9.05 1.34 -6.03
C ILE A 102 9.97 1.81 -7.14
N ARG A 103 11.24 2.12 -6.81
CA ARG A 103 12.27 2.48 -7.79
C ARG A 103 11.90 3.68 -8.67
N GLY A 104 11.20 4.66 -8.10
CA GLY A 104 10.73 5.84 -8.84
C GLY A 104 9.47 5.62 -9.69
N VAL A 105 8.91 4.42 -9.68
CA VAL A 105 7.64 4.12 -10.34
C VAL A 105 6.51 4.44 -9.38
N THR A 106 5.79 5.51 -9.66
CA THR A 106 4.73 6.05 -8.80
C THR A 106 3.61 6.69 -9.60
N GLN A 107 2.47 6.89 -8.96
CA GLN A 107 1.39 7.73 -9.44
C GLN A 107 0.73 8.39 -8.24
N ASN A 108 0.52 9.70 -8.33
CA ASN A 108 -0.03 10.53 -7.25
C ASN A 108 -1.46 11.01 -7.52
N ASP A 109 -2.10 10.53 -8.59
CA ASP A 109 -3.49 10.86 -8.84
C ASP A 109 -4.37 10.29 -7.70
N PHE A 110 -5.20 11.14 -7.12
CA PHE A 110 -6.11 10.79 -6.04
C PHE A 110 -7.50 10.37 -6.53
N ALA A 111 -7.76 10.42 -7.83
CA ALA A 111 -9.02 9.96 -8.40
C ALA A 111 -9.19 8.46 -8.17
N ALA A 112 -10.31 8.07 -7.57
CA ALA A 112 -10.58 6.68 -7.19
C ALA A 112 -10.67 5.72 -8.39
N SER A 113 -11.00 6.23 -9.59
CA SER A 113 -11.02 5.45 -10.84
C SER A 113 -9.61 5.08 -11.35
N GLN A 114 -8.55 5.65 -10.78
CA GLN A 114 -7.17 5.45 -11.22
C GLN A 114 -6.51 4.26 -10.51
N GLU A 115 -5.79 3.45 -11.28
CA GLU A 115 -5.07 2.29 -10.80
C GLU A 115 -3.57 2.61 -10.63
N ALA A 116 -2.96 2.16 -9.53
CA ALA A 116 -1.54 2.41 -9.25
C ALA A 116 -0.61 1.49 -10.04
N PRO A 117 0.63 1.92 -10.40
CA PRO A 117 1.61 1.10 -11.10
C PRO A 117 2.36 0.11 -10.17
N VAL A 118 2.18 0.23 -8.86
CA VAL A 118 2.59 -0.76 -7.86
C VAL A 118 1.33 -1.43 -7.34
N ALA A 119 1.10 -2.66 -7.79
CA ALA A 119 -0.12 -3.39 -7.49
C ALA A 119 -0.15 -3.89 -6.03
N VAL A 120 -1.32 -3.90 -5.41
CA VAL A 120 -1.53 -4.49 -4.08
C VAL A 120 -2.39 -5.73 -4.20
N TYR A 121 -1.97 -6.79 -3.52
CA TYR A 121 -2.69 -8.07 -3.48
C TYR A 121 -2.90 -8.54 -2.05
N VAL A 122 -4.04 -9.17 -1.79
CA VAL A 122 -4.34 -9.91 -0.55
C VAL A 122 -4.73 -11.34 -0.94
N ASP A 123 -3.96 -12.34 -0.48
CA ASP A 123 -4.18 -13.76 -0.82
C ASP A 123 -4.34 -14.00 -2.34
N GLU A 124 -3.55 -13.33 -3.15
CA GLU A 124 -3.60 -13.32 -4.62
C GLU A 124 -4.82 -12.59 -5.24
N GLY A 125 -5.73 -12.01 -4.45
CA GLY A 125 -6.78 -11.09 -4.90
C GLY A 125 -6.21 -9.69 -5.14
N TYR A 126 -6.46 -9.11 -6.31
CA TYR A 126 -6.05 -7.74 -6.65
C TYR A 126 -6.93 -6.72 -5.92
N ILE A 127 -6.33 -5.64 -5.43
CA ILE A 127 -7.01 -4.48 -4.84
C ILE A 127 -6.94 -3.33 -5.83
N SER A 128 -8.10 -2.95 -6.39
CA SER A 128 -8.17 -1.88 -7.40
C SER A 128 -8.22 -0.48 -6.81
N LEU A 129 -8.83 -0.32 -5.63
CA LEU A 129 -9.05 0.98 -5.00
C LEU A 129 -7.92 1.30 -4.01
N ASN A 130 -7.23 2.43 -4.21
CA ASN A 130 -6.06 2.82 -3.41
C ASN A 130 -6.40 3.17 -1.96
N SER A 131 -7.60 3.65 -1.65
CA SER A 131 -8.03 3.99 -0.28
C SER A 131 -8.09 2.80 0.66
N ILE A 132 -8.30 1.58 0.15
CA ILE A 132 -8.41 0.37 0.97
C ILE A 132 -7.15 -0.50 1.00
N THR A 133 -6.03 -0.06 0.42
CA THR A 133 -4.80 -0.87 0.30
C THR A 133 -4.18 -1.27 1.64
N SER A 134 -4.46 -0.54 2.71
CA SER A 134 -3.97 -0.83 4.08
C SER A 134 -5.00 -1.54 4.98
N PHE A 135 -6.18 -1.84 4.48
CA PHE A 135 -7.33 -2.29 5.27
C PHE A 135 -7.20 -3.71 5.88
N SER A 136 -6.37 -4.57 5.30
CA SER A 136 -6.30 -6.00 5.65
C SER A 136 -5.07 -6.40 6.47
N LEU A 137 -4.42 -5.46 7.17
CA LEU A 137 -3.15 -5.69 7.86
C LEU A 137 -3.30 -6.31 9.25
N PHE A 138 -4.03 -7.43 9.34
CA PHE A 138 -4.15 -8.21 10.59
C PHE A 138 -4.08 -9.70 10.31
N ASP A 139 -3.61 -10.45 11.28
CA ASP A 139 -3.44 -11.91 11.23
C ASP A 139 -2.75 -12.36 9.94
N LEU A 140 -1.61 -11.73 9.65
CA LEU A 140 -0.80 -12.02 8.46
C LEU A 140 0.16 -13.18 8.71
N GLU A 141 0.26 -14.06 7.73
CA GLU A 141 1.32 -15.07 7.65
C GLU A 141 2.64 -14.40 7.25
N ARG A 142 2.58 -13.52 6.24
CA ARG A 142 3.72 -12.74 5.75
C ARG A 142 3.31 -11.60 4.83
N VAL A 143 4.27 -10.71 4.58
CA VAL A 143 4.20 -9.70 3.52
C VAL A 143 5.35 -9.91 2.55
N GLU A 144 5.08 -9.84 1.26
CA GLU A 144 6.06 -9.93 0.18
C GLU A 144 6.06 -8.61 -0.61
N VAL A 145 7.24 -8.02 -0.84
CA VAL A 145 7.42 -6.84 -1.69
C VAL A 145 8.28 -7.24 -2.87
N LEU A 146 7.70 -7.35 -4.05
CA LEU A 146 8.38 -7.70 -5.29
C LEU A 146 8.70 -6.43 -6.06
N ARG A 147 9.97 -6.23 -6.37
CA ARG A 147 10.44 -5.04 -7.07
C ARG A 147 10.63 -5.34 -8.56
N GLY A 148 10.30 -4.35 -9.39
CA GLY A 148 10.34 -4.48 -10.84
C GLY A 148 9.12 -5.19 -11.44
N PRO A 149 8.99 -5.20 -12.78
CA PRO A 149 7.79 -5.66 -13.46
C PRO A 149 7.42 -7.10 -13.14
N GLN A 150 6.19 -7.31 -12.67
CA GLN A 150 5.62 -8.62 -12.35
C GLN A 150 4.44 -8.99 -13.28
N GLY A 151 4.26 -8.25 -14.36
CA GLY A 151 3.11 -8.37 -15.26
C GLY A 151 2.91 -9.76 -15.85
N THR A 152 3.94 -10.59 -16.00
CA THR A 152 3.84 -11.95 -16.56
C THR A 152 2.89 -12.85 -15.77
N LEU A 153 2.96 -12.84 -14.45
CA LEU A 153 2.14 -13.72 -13.59
C LEU A 153 1.02 -12.98 -12.85
N PHE A 154 1.23 -11.69 -12.54
CA PHE A 154 0.25 -10.90 -11.80
C PHE A 154 -0.61 -10.01 -12.71
N GLY A 155 -0.15 -9.71 -13.90
CA GLY A 155 -0.92 -8.98 -14.89
C GLY A 155 -0.58 -7.49 -14.95
N ARG A 156 -1.51 -6.72 -15.53
CA ARG A 156 -1.38 -5.28 -15.67
C ARG A 156 -1.23 -4.58 -14.31
N ASN A 157 -0.74 -3.35 -14.32
CA ASN A 157 -0.58 -2.50 -13.14
C ASN A 157 0.49 -2.97 -12.12
N ALA A 158 1.25 -4.02 -12.43
CA ALA A 158 2.42 -4.43 -11.67
C ALA A 158 3.71 -4.03 -12.41
N THR A 159 3.78 -2.80 -12.93
CA THR A 159 4.92 -2.27 -13.68
C THR A 159 6.09 -1.93 -12.77
N GLY A 160 5.87 -1.21 -11.68
CA GLY A 160 6.89 -0.91 -10.68
C GLY A 160 7.20 -2.08 -9.76
N GLY A 161 6.23 -2.96 -9.57
CA GLY A 161 6.29 -4.08 -8.66
C GLY A 161 4.93 -4.36 -7.99
N LEU A 162 4.95 -5.05 -6.87
CA LEU A 162 3.75 -5.30 -6.09
C LEU A 162 4.06 -5.48 -4.60
N VAL A 163 3.04 -5.23 -3.77
CA VAL A 163 2.98 -5.56 -2.35
C VAL A 163 1.91 -6.63 -2.17
N HIS A 164 2.28 -7.77 -1.61
CA HIS A 164 1.41 -8.92 -1.43
C HIS A 164 1.28 -9.28 0.06
N TYR A 165 0.09 -9.13 0.59
CA TYR A 165 -0.27 -9.53 1.95
C TYR A 165 -0.85 -10.93 1.93
N ILE A 166 -0.28 -11.83 2.70
CA ILE A 166 -0.74 -13.22 2.80
C ILE A 166 -1.26 -13.43 4.22
N THR A 167 -2.52 -13.86 4.32
CA THR A 167 -3.19 -14.08 5.62
C THR A 167 -2.90 -15.48 6.16
N ASN A 168 -2.90 -15.62 7.50
CA ASN A 168 -2.79 -16.94 8.13
C ASN A 168 -3.97 -17.82 7.72
N LYS A 169 -3.66 -19.03 7.26
CA LYS A 169 -4.67 -20.04 6.86
C LYS A 169 -5.09 -20.89 8.05
N PRO A 170 -6.31 -21.49 8.03
CA PRO A 170 -6.70 -22.48 8.99
C PRO A 170 -5.76 -23.68 9.01
N SER A 171 -5.45 -24.21 10.20
CA SER A 171 -4.66 -25.42 10.40
C SER A 171 -5.43 -26.41 11.26
N SER A 172 -5.04 -27.70 11.24
CA SER A 172 -5.63 -28.72 12.11
C SER A 172 -5.20 -28.58 13.57
N THR A 173 -4.12 -27.85 13.85
CA THR A 173 -3.62 -27.58 15.20
C THR A 173 -4.37 -26.37 15.78
N ALA A 174 -4.85 -26.52 17.01
CA ALA A 174 -5.47 -25.39 17.71
C ALA A 174 -4.39 -24.37 18.07
N ASP A 175 -4.56 -23.16 17.60
CA ASP A 175 -3.70 -22.01 17.85
C ASP A 175 -4.52 -20.72 17.96
N GLY A 176 -3.93 -19.72 18.60
CA GLY A 176 -4.56 -18.42 18.69
C GLY A 176 -3.69 -17.40 19.40
N TYR A 177 -4.11 -16.15 19.32
CA TYR A 177 -3.49 -15.06 20.05
C TYR A 177 -4.47 -13.91 20.30
N VAL A 178 -4.12 -13.09 21.29
CA VAL A 178 -4.69 -11.77 21.54
C VAL A 178 -3.54 -10.80 21.74
N ASP A 179 -3.57 -9.68 21.02
CA ASP A 179 -2.61 -8.58 21.12
C ASP A 179 -3.35 -7.30 21.47
N LEU A 180 -2.93 -6.64 22.55
CA LEU A 180 -3.44 -5.33 22.98
C LEU A 180 -2.29 -4.34 22.98
N GLN A 181 -2.45 -3.24 22.28
CA GLN A 181 -1.50 -2.13 22.24
C GLN A 181 -2.19 -0.84 22.63
N LEU A 182 -1.49 -0.03 23.41
CA LEU A 182 -1.94 1.30 23.84
C LEU A 182 -0.82 2.31 23.58
N GLY A 183 -1.18 3.52 23.23
CA GLY A 183 -0.22 4.58 22.96
C GLY A 183 -0.76 5.98 23.25
N GLU A 184 0.09 6.96 23.06
CA GLU A 184 -0.31 8.37 23.13
C GLU A 184 -1.37 8.71 22.09
N GLN A 185 -2.05 9.83 22.24
CA GLN A 185 -3.16 10.27 21.39
C GLN A 185 -4.32 9.26 21.35
N GLY A 186 -4.63 8.62 22.50
CA GLY A 186 -5.73 7.66 22.60
C GLY A 186 -5.56 6.38 21.78
N ARG A 187 -4.35 6.12 21.23
CA ARG A 187 -4.12 4.96 20.38
C ARG A 187 -4.41 3.66 21.10
N THR A 188 -5.34 2.91 20.56
CA THR A 188 -5.72 1.58 21.02
C THR A 188 -5.76 0.64 19.82
N ARG A 189 -5.07 -0.50 19.89
CA ARG A 189 -5.14 -1.58 18.90
C ARG A 189 -5.38 -2.89 19.63
N LEU A 190 -6.44 -3.57 19.25
CA LEU A 190 -6.78 -4.90 19.74
C LEU A 190 -6.90 -5.82 18.53
N GLU A 191 -6.04 -6.83 18.48
CA GLU A 191 -6.05 -7.84 17.43
C GLU A 191 -6.09 -9.23 18.05
N GLY A 192 -6.74 -10.18 17.37
CA GLY A 192 -6.75 -11.55 17.82
C GLY A 192 -7.21 -12.51 16.75
N ALA A 193 -6.76 -13.75 16.90
CA ALA A 193 -7.19 -14.87 16.08
C ALA A 193 -7.30 -16.15 16.88
N ILE A 194 -8.20 -17.02 16.44
CA ILE A 194 -8.34 -18.38 16.95
C ILE A 194 -8.61 -19.33 15.78
N GLY A 195 -7.91 -20.47 15.76
CA GLY A 195 -8.06 -21.48 14.73
C GLY A 195 -7.90 -22.89 15.28
N GLY A 196 -8.15 -23.87 14.41
CA GLY A 196 -7.99 -25.28 14.71
C GLY A 196 -8.82 -26.22 13.86
N GLY A 197 -8.59 -27.52 14.02
CA GLY A 197 -9.37 -28.57 13.38
C GLY A 197 -10.80 -28.64 13.92
N LEU A 198 -11.78 -28.54 13.04
CA LEU A 198 -13.21 -28.72 13.34
C LEU A 198 -13.63 -30.18 13.13
N SER A 199 -12.92 -30.89 12.24
CA SER A 199 -13.02 -32.33 12.01
C SER A 199 -11.69 -32.85 11.45
N GLU A 200 -11.61 -34.14 11.09
CA GLU A 200 -10.42 -34.72 10.46
C GLU A 200 -10.07 -34.07 9.10
N THR A 201 -11.04 -33.45 8.44
CA THR A 201 -10.87 -32.89 7.09
C THR A 201 -11.27 -31.42 6.99
N VAL A 202 -11.63 -30.79 8.09
CA VAL A 202 -12.07 -29.38 8.11
C VAL A 202 -11.36 -28.64 9.21
N SER A 203 -10.71 -27.55 8.85
CA SER A 203 -10.12 -26.58 9.79
C SER A 203 -10.79 -25.23 9.63
N GLY A 204 -10.85 -24.46 10.70
CA GLY A 204 -11.39 -23.10 10.71
C GLY A 204 -10.46 -22.11 11.38
N ARG A 205 -10.55 -20.82 10.99
CA ARG A 205 -9.88 -19.70 11.62
C ARG A 205 -10.78 -18.47 11.64
N LEU A 206 -10.84 -17.81 12.78
CA LEU A 206 -11.51 -16.52 12.94
C LEU A 206 -10.48 -15.53 13.44
N ALA A 207 -10.38 -14.39 12.79
CA ALA A 207 -9.51 -13.29 13.19
C ALA A 207 -10.28 -11.97 13.19
N GLY A 208 -9.82 -11.01 14.00
CA GLY A 208 -10.39 -9.68 14.06
C GLY A 208 -9.42 -8.65 14.59
N ILE A 209 -9.67 -7.40 14.21
CA ILE A 209 -8.92 -6.23 14.63
C ILE A 209 -9.88 -5.10 14.99
N TYR A 210 -9.49 -4.30 15.96
CA TYR A 210 -10.07 -2.99 16.30
C TYR A 210 -8.94 -2.00 16.54
N GLU A 211 -9.01 -0.84 15.91
CA GLU A 211 -8.05 0.25 16.10
C GLU A 211 -8.78 1.58 16.26
N GLU A 212 -8.30 2.40 17.20
CA GLU A 212 -8.77 3.78 17.36
C GLU A 212 -7.62 4.71 17.73
N ASN A 213 -7.78 6.00 17.44
CA ASN A 213 -6.98 7.09 17.98
C ASN A 213 -7.78 8.41 18.02
N ASP A 214 -7.31 9.38 18.83
CA ASP A 214 -7.96 10.67 19.02
C ASP A 214 -7.61 11.72 17.94
N GLY A 215 -6.80 11.36 16.95
CA GLY A 215 -6.31 12.27 15.89
C GLY A 215 -4.88 12.73 16.11
N LEU A 216 -4.20 13.06 15.03
CA LEU A 216 -2.82 13.55 15.03
C LEU A 216 -2.77 15.08 15.10
N LEU A 217 -3.72 15.76 14.46
CA LEU A 217 -3.77 17.22 14.39
C LEU A 217 -4.89 17.75 15.33
N GLU A 218 -4.54 18.73 16.17
CA GLU A 218 -5.46 19.44 17.03
C GLU A 218 -6.13 20.57 16.22
N ASN A 219 -7.46 20.55 16.13
CA ASN A 219 -8.21 21.62 15.48
C ASN A 219 -8.75 22.61 16.53
N ASP A 220 -8.26 23.84 16.51
CA ASP A 220 -8.60 24.90 17.47
C ASP A 220 -10.09 25.28 17.48
N ILE A 221 -10.79 25.04 16.37
CA ILE A 221 -12.18 25.45 16.17
C ILE A 221 -13.16 24.29 15.96
N GLY A 222 -12.64 23.07 15.84
CA GLY A 222 -13.42 21.88 15.53
C GLY A 222 -12.87 20.60 16.19
N PRO A 223 -13.33 19.43 15.78
CA PRO A 223 -12.78 18.15 16.23
C PRO A 223 -11.37 17.93 15.63
N ASN A 224 -10.53 17.19 16.35
CA ASN A 224 -9.23 16.77 15.84
C ASN A 224 -9.36 15.98 14.54
N THR A 225 -8.42 16.20 13.61
CA THR A 225 -8.34 15.46 12.35
C THR A 225 -7.29 14.34 12.38
N MET A 226 -7.25 13.49 11.36
CA MET A 226 -6.48 12.25 11.32
C MET A 226 -6.86 11.26 12.45
N ARG A 227 -8.08 11.38 12.96
CA ARG A 227 -8.67 10.39 13.87
C ARG A 227 -9.01 9.12 13.08
N ARG A 228 -8.85 7.97 13.73
CA ARG A 228 -9.19 6.68 13.16
C ARG A 228 -10.05 5.88 14.14
N ASP A 229 -11.09 5.24 13.62
CA ASP A 229 -11.88 4.21 14.30
C ASP A 229 -12.18 3.14 13.24
N ASN A 230 -11.51 2.00 13.30
CA ASN A 230 -11.71 0.93 12.35
C ASN A 230 -11.81 -0.43 13.00
N TYR A 231 -12.55 -1.31 12.37
CA TYR A 231 -12.58 -2.72 12.73
C TYR A 231 -12.70 -3.61 11.49
N ALA A 232 -12.18 -4.82 11.61
CA ALA A 232 -12.39 -5.85 10.60
C ALA A 232 -12.50 -7.23 11.25
N VAL A 233 -13.24 -8.12 10.59
CA VAL A 233 -13.38 -9.52 10.97
C VAL A 233 -13.20 -10.40 9.74
N ARG A 234 -12.46 -11.51 9.89
CA ARG A 234 -12.20 -12.48 8.83
C ARG A 234 -12.47 -13.90 9.34
N GLY A 235 -13.32 -14.63 8.62
CA GLY A 235 -13.57 -16.05 8.82
C GLY A 235 -13.03 -16.88 7.67
N GLN A 236 -12.37 -18.00 7.98
CA GLN A 236 -11.83 -18.90 6.97
C GLN A 236 -12.19 -20.36 7.30
N LEU A 237 -12.46 -21.15 6.27
CA LEU A 237 -12.67 -22.58 6.35
C LEU A 237 -11.79 -23.29 5.32
N LEU A 238 -11.00 -24.25 5.76
CA LEU A 238 -10.18 -25.10 4.90
C LEU A 238 -10.71 -26.53 4.94
N PHE A 239 -11.07 -27.05 3.77
CA PHE A 239 -11.52 -28.43 3.57
C PHE A 239 -10.42 -29.22 2.87
N GLU A 240 -9.96 -30.29 3.48
CA GLU A 240 -8.95 -31.20 2.97
C GLU A 240 -9.49 -32.64 3.00
N PRO A 241 -10.47 -32.99 2.11
CA PRO A 241 -11.11 -34.31 2.12
C PRO A 241 -10.17 -35.43 1.70
N SER A 242 -9.06 -35.09 1.05
CA SER A 242 -7.94 -35.98 0.69
C SER A 242 -6.64 -35.17 0.62
N SER A 243 -5.50 -35.86 0.54
CA SER A 243 -4.20 -35.24 0.28
C SER A 243 -4.13 -34.46 -1.04
N ASP A 244 -5.03 -34.76 -1.97
CA ASP A 244 -5.00 -34.28 -3.34
C ASP A 244 -5.93 -33.08 -3.58
N LEU A 245 -6.81 -32.76 -2.63
CA LEU A 245 -7.81 -31.70 -2.79
C LEU A 245 -7.85 -30.81 -1.55
N LYS A 246 -7.63 -29.51 -1.78
CA LYS A 246 -7.78 -28.44 -0.78
C LYS A 246 -8.79 -27.43 -1.29
N VAL A 247 -9.71 -27.02 -0.42
CA VAL A 247 -10.68 -25.95 -0.70
C VAL A 247 -10.66 -24.98 0.45
N LEU A 248 -10.25 -23.73 0.16
CA LEU A 248 -10.26 -22.62 1.10
C LEU A 248 -11.43 -21.68 0.77
N LEU A 249 -12.25 -21.37 1.76
CA LEU A 249 -13.26 -20.33 1.69
C LEU A 249 -12.89 -19.26 2.71
N LYS A 250 -12.87 -17.98 2.28
CA LYS A 250 -12.63 -16.80 3.11
C LYS A 250 -13.77 -15.80 2.95
N ALA A 251 -14.22 -15.23 4.04
CA ALA A 251 -15.10 -14.08 4.07
C ALA A 251 -14.51 -13.05 5.03
N GLN A 252 -14.43 -11.81 4.59
CA GLN A 252 -13.97 -10.68 5.39
C GLN A 252 -14.96 -9.53 5.27
N TYR A 253 -15.20 -8.86 6.38
CA TYR A 253 -15.90 -7.58 6.44
C TYR A 253 -15.11 -6.62 7.31
N GLY A 254 -15.07 -5.36 6.94
CA GLY A 254 -14.48 -4.33 7.75
C GLY A 254 -15.07 -2.97 7.44
N GLU A 255 -14.92 -2.07 8.40
CA GLU A 255 -15.41 -0.71 8.36
C GLU A 255 -14.35 0.22 8.96
N GLU A 256 -14.11 1.34 8.31
CA GLU A 256 -13.33 2.46 8.82
C GLU A 256 -14.24 3.69 8.91
N ASP A 257 -14.22 4.37 10.06
CA ASP A 257 -14.80 5.71 10.28
C ASP A 257 -13.67 6.59 10.79
N ALA A 258 -13.22 7.51 9.97
CA ALA A 258 -12.08 8.37 10.27
C ALA A 258 -12.46 9.84 10.05
N ALA A 259 -11.88 10.75 10.83
CA ALA A 259 -11.82 12.15 10.49
C ALA A 259 -10.50 12.37 9.76
N ARG A 260 -10.56 12.51 8.45
CA ARG A 260 -9.41 12.72 7.57
C ARG A 260 -9.41 14.13 7.00
N GLY A 261 -8.55 14.43 6.03
CA GLY A 261 -8.35 15.79 5.56
C GLY A 261 -7.42 16.57 6.49
N GLY A 262 -6.48 15.85 7.13
CA GLY A 262 -5.51 16.41 8.06
C GLY A 262 -4.38 17.13 7.35
N TYR A 263 -4.65 18.29 6.78
CA TYR A 263 -3.65 19.16 6.20
C TYR A 263 -3.32 20.31 7.14
N THR A 264 -2.10 20.82 7.03
CA THR A 264 -1.67 22.08 7.65
C THR A 264 -1.46 23.13 6.57
N HIS A 265 -1.83 24.36 6.88
CA HIS A 265 -1.78 25.49 5.96
C HIS A 265 -0.40 26.15 5.97
N GLN A 266 0.16 26.41 4.80
CA GLN A 266 1.38 27.18 4.65
C GLN A 266 1.24 28.18 3.51
N VAL A 267 1.28 29.47 3.81
CA VAL A 267 1.20 30.50 2.79
C VAL A 267 2.42 30.45 1.87
N ALA A 268 2.16 30.43 0.56
CA ALA A 268 3.18 30.48 -0.48
C ALA A 268 2.63 31.33 -1.65
N LEU A 269 2.91 32.63 -1.62
CA LEU A 269 2.43 33.59 -2.61
C LEU A 269 3.45 33.70 -3.73
N ASP A 270 2.90 33.60 -4.96
CA ASP A 270 3.56 33.98 -6.20
C ASP A 270 4.76 33.11 -6.65
N GLY A 271 5.13 33.25 -7.92
CA GLY A 271 6.05 32.44 -8.70
C GLY A 271 7.47 32.24 -8.20
N ASP A 272 7.87 32.88 -7.09
CA ASP A 272 9.13 32.59 -6.39
C ASP A 272 9.00 31.50 -5.32
N PHE A 273 7.79 30.99 -5.07
CA PHE A 273 7.48 29.86 -4.17
C PHE A 273 8.15 29.95 -2.80
N VAL A 274 8.38 31.13 -2.28
CA VAL A 274 8.96 31.35 -0.97
C VAL A 274 7.81 31.48 0.03
N SER A 275 7.78 30.59 1.03
CA SER A 275 6.84 30.74 2.15
C SER A 275 7.12 32.07 2.88
N ASP A 276 6.14 32.97 2.94
CA ASP A 276 6.21 34.17 3.77
C ASP A 276 5.37 33.95 5.05
N PRO A 277 6.03 33.73 6.19
CA PRO A 277 5.31 33.50 7.45
C PRO A 277 4.53 34.74 7.94
N ASN A 278 4.65 35.88 7.27
CA ASN A 278 3.94 37.12 7.62
C ASN A 278 2.84 37.47 6.61
N ALA A 279 2.78 36.81 5.45
CA ALA A 279 1.75 37.00 4.46
C ALA A 279 0.47 36.24 4.84
N THR A 280 -0.65 36.65 4.27
CA THR A 280 -1.89 35.88 4.25
C THR A 280 -2.08 35.25 2.88
N ASP A 281 -2.85 34.19 2.82
CA ASP A 281 -3.35 33.62 1.57
C ASP A 281 -4.26 34.59 0.79
N PHE A 282 -4.82 34.16 -0.32
CA PHE A 282 -5.69 35.03 -1.14
C PHE A 282 -7.02 35.39 -0.45
N PHE A 283 -7.43 34.64 0.58
CA PHE A 283 -8.65 34.84 1.35
C PHE A 283 -8.44 35.49 2.71
N GLY A 284 -7.20 35.92 2.99
CA GLY A 284 -6.82 36.71 4.15
C GLY A 284 -6.49 35.87 5.41
N TYR A 285 -6.33 34.57 5.26
CA TYR A 285 -5.94 33.69 6.36
C TYR A 285 -4.40 33.47 6.41
N ARG A 286 -3.92 33.18 7.58
CA ARG A 286 -2.55 32.79 7.88
C ARG A 286 -2.56 31.97 9.17
N ASP A 287 -1.95 30.81 9.14
CA ASP A 287 -1.58 30.13 10.36
C ASP A 287 -0.57 30.98 11.13
N ALA A 288 -0.92 31.38 12.37
CA ALA A 288 -0.16 32.36 13.14
C ALA A 288 0.86 31.71 14.07
N ASP A 289 0.67 30.46 14.50
CA ASP A 289 1.57 29.77 15.42
C ASP A 289 2.65 28.96 14.74
N GLY A 290 2.40 28.50 13.49
CA GLY A 290 3.35 27.73 12.69
C GLY A 290 3.65 26.36 13.30
N ASP A 291 2.80 25.83 14.19
CA ASP A 291 2.91 24.46 14.69
C ASP A 291 2.31 23.48 13.67
N PRO A 292 3.09 22.55 13.09
CA PRO A 292 2.58 21.63 12.10
C PRO A 292 1.57 20.60 12.65
N PHE A 293 1.21 20.68 13.93
CA PHE A 293 0.25 19.77 14.57
C PHE A 293 -1.02 20.47 15.08
N THR A 294 -1.13 21.79 14.83
CA THR A 294 -2.34 22.58 15.11
C THR A 294 -2.92 23.10 13.79
N ILE A 295 -4.23 23.13 13.69
CA ILE A 295 -4.96 23.60 12.52
C ILE A 295 -6.19 24.39 12.94
N SER A 296 -6.73 25.19 12.00
CA SER A 296 -8.02 25.88 12.17
C SER A 296 -8.85 25.64 10.93
N GLN A 297 -9.57 24.53 10.91
CA GLN A 297 -10.42 24.09 9.79
C GLN A 297 -11.90 24.20 10.18
N ASP A 298 -12.73 24.80 9.33
CA ASP A 298 -14.16 24.96 9.56
C ASP A 298 -15.00 23.80 9.02
N PHE A 299 -14.48 22.98 8.14
CA PHE A 299 -15.11 21.76 7.67
C PHE A 299 -14.54 20.52 8.40
N ASP A 300 -15.43 19.77 9.05
CA ASP A 300 -15.06 18.52 9.72
C ASP A 300 -14.81 17.43 8.66
N GLY A 301 -13.57 17.23 8.28
CA GLY A 301 -13.18 16.19 7.33
C GLY A 301 -13.61 14.79 7.80
N TYR A 302 -13.97 13.92 6.85
CA TYR A 302 -14.39 12.53 7.12
C TYR A 302 -13.82 11.56 6.09
N SER A 303 -13.72 10.30 6.48
CA SER A 303 -13.48 9.18 5.57
C SER A 303 -14.21 7.97 6.13
N THR A 304 -15.06 7.35 5.34
CA THR A 304 -15.69 6.08 5.73
C THR A 304 -15.48 5.06 4.63
N SER A 305 -15.08 3.86 4.98
CA SER A 305 -14.94 2.76 4.02
C SER A 305 -15.61 1.51 4.59
N GLU A 306 -16.45 0.88 3.79
CA GLU A 306 -17.00 -0.45 4.07
C GLU A 306 -16.48 -1.41 3.01
N VAL A 307 -15.90 -2.53 3.43
CA VAL A 307 -15.30 -3.52 2.54
C VAL A 307 -15.83 -4.90 2.87
N THR A 308 -16.45 -5.55 1.90
CA THR A 308 -16.77 -6.97 1.94
C THR A 308 -15.90 -7.72 0.94
N GLU A 309 -15.21 -8.78 1.38
CA GLU A 309 -14.42 -9.64 0.52
C GLU A 309 -14.82 -11.10 0.68
N LEU A 310 -15.01 -11.80 -0.44
CA LEU A 310 -15.23 -13.24 -0.48
C LEU A 310 -14.20 -13.89 -1.39
N VAL A 311 -13.51 -14.93 -0.87
CA VAL A 311 -12.52 -15.69 -1.65
C VAL A 311 -12.86 -17.17 -1.61
N GLY A 312 -12.82 -17.79 -2.78
CA GLY A 312 -12.89 -19.22 -2.95
C GLY A 312 -11.65 -19.74 -3.69
N ARG A 313 -10.89 -20.63 -3.06
CA ARG A 313 -9.71 -21.25 -3.66
C ARG A 313 -9.85 -22.76 -3.65
N VAL A 314 -9.59 -23.40 -4.78
CA VAL A 314 -9.54 -24.85 -4.93
C VAL A 314 -8.20 -25.22 -5.52
N ASP A 315 -7.43 -26.04 -4.82
CA ASP A 315 -6.20 -26.65 -5.31
C ASP A 315 -6.42 -28.16 -5.43
N TRP A 316 -6.30 -28.70 -6.64
CA TRP A 316 -6.43 -30.13 -6.92
C TRP A 316 -5.16 -30.67 -7.55
N THR A 317 -4.46 -31.51 -6.80
CA THR A 317 -3.19 -32.11 -7.22
C THR A 317 -3.42 -33.55 -7.68
N ARG A 318 -2.89 -33.93 -8.83
CA ARG A 318 -2.93 -35.29 -9.36
C ARG A 318 -1.60 -35.65 -10.03
N GLY A 319 -0.80 -36.46 -9.33
CA GLY A 319 0.57 -36.71 -9.74
C GLY A 319 1.39 -35.44 -9.74
N ASP A 320 2.04 -35.14 -10.85
CA ASP A 320 2.88 -33.95 -11.01
C ASP A 320 2.10 -32.67 -11.39
N TYR A 321 0.77 -32.74 -11.49
CA TYR A 321 -0.10 -31.66 -11.94
C TYR A 321 -0.89 -31.10 -10.78
N THR A 322 -0.92 -29.77 -10.64
CA THR A 322 -1.81 -29.03 -9.72
C THR A 322 -2.69 -28.07 -10.53
N LEU A 323 -4.00 -28.24 -10.43
CA LEU A 323 -4.99 -27.30 -10.95
C LEU A 323 -5.47 -26.43 -9.81
N THR A 324 -5.34 -25.10 -9.97
CA THR A 324 -5.85 -24.10 -9.03
C THR A 324 -6.99 -23.32 -9.69
N SER A 325 -8.08 -23.13 -8.94
CA SER A 325 -9.14 -22.16 -9.23
C SER A 325 -9.21 -21.17 -8.11
N LEU A 326 -9.11 -19.87 -8.42
CA LEU A 326 -9.21 -18.77 -7.47
C LEU A 326 -10.29 -17.80 -7.91
N THR A 327 -11.30 -17.62 -7.08
CA THR A 327 -12.36 -16.61 -7.24
C THR A 327 -12.20 -15.59 -6.14
N ASN A 328 -12.20 -14.30 -6.49
CA ASN A 328 -12.24 -13.19 -5.54
C ASN A 328 -13.40 -12.26 -5.91
N PHE A 329 -14.17 -11.85 -4.92
CA PHE A 329 -15.23 -10.86 -5.01
C PHE A 329 -15.01 -9.79 -3.94
N GLN A 330 -15.14 -8.53 -4.30
CA GLN A 330 -15.07 -7.40 -3.40
C GLN A 330 -16.23 -6.44 -3.68
N ASP A 331 -16.81 -5.91 -2.61
CA ASP A 331 -17.84 -4.88 -2.62
C ASP A 331 -17.37 -3.77 -1.67
N ILE A 332 -17.19 -2.57 -2.20
CA ILE A 332 -16.52 -1.46 -1.54
C ILE A 332 -17.37 -0.21 -1.67
N THR A 333 -17.75 0.36 -0.53
CA THR A 333 -18.28 1.73 -0.46
C THR A 333 -17.27 2.58 0.27
N ASP A 334 -16.88 3.70 -0.32
CA ASP A 334 -15.86 4.59 0.21
C ASP A 334 -16.30 6.05 0.07
N THR A 335 -16.21 6.82 1.15
CA THR A 335 -16.50 8.25 1.14
C THR A 335 -15.38 9.03 1.79
N TYR A 336 -15.13 10.21 1.27
CA TYR A 336 -14.09 11.10 1.75
C TYR A 336 -14.55 12.55 1.68
N GLY A 337 -14.17 13.37 2.65
CA GLY A 337 -14.38 14.80 2.64
C GLY A 337 -13.26 15.52 3.37
N GLU A 338 -12.82 16.66 2.83
CA GLU A 338 -11.76 17.49 3.41
C GLU A 338 -12.05 18.97 3.27
N ASP A 339 -11.51 19.75 4.19
CA ASP A 339 -11.29 21.18 4.09
C ASP A 339 -10.03 21.39 3.25
N ALA A 340 -10.20 21.72 1.98
CA ALA A 340 -9.10 21.80 1.04
C ALA A 340 -8.42 23.18 0.98
N ASP A 341 -8.91 24.16 1.73
CA ASP A 341 -8.22 25.45 1.91
C ASP A 341 -7.51 25.57 3.25
N VAL A 342 -7.79 24.62 4.16
CA VAL A 342 -7.15 24.49 5.50
C VAL A 342 -7.24 25.80 6.29
N SER A 343 -8.40 26.45 6.28
CA SER A 343 -8.61 27.72 6.95
C SER A 343 -9.91 27.75 7.77
N PRO A 344 -10.11 28.72 8.67
CA PRO A 344 -11.37 28.87 9.40
C PRO A 344 -12.47 29.54 8.55
N ASN A 345 -12.27 29.73 7.26
CA ASN A 345 -13.21 30.39 6.38
C ASN A 345 -13.78 29.35 5.42
N ASP A 346 -15.07 29.36 5.15
CA ASP A 346 -15.71 28.51 4.14
C ASP A 346 -15.26 28.93 2.73
N VAL A 347 -14.02 28.52 2.36
CA VAL A 347 -13.43 28.83 1.06
C VAL A 347 -13.65 27.69 0.09
N TYR A 348 -13.13 26.49 0.38
CA TYR A 348 -13.24 25.36 -0.55
C TYR A 348 -13.20 24.02 0.18
N ASN A 349 -14.25 23.23 0.00
CA ASN A 349 -14.37 21.89 0.53
C ASN A 349 -14.45 20.88 -0.63
N TYR A 350 -13.75 19.77 -0.48
CA TYR A 350 -13.79 18.66 -1.43
C TYR A 350 -14.42 17.42 -0.79
N GLU A 351 -15.33 16.81 -1.51
CA GLU A 351 -16.00 15.57 -1.10
C GLU A 351 -15.95 14.54 -2.23
N GLN A 352 -15.79 13.26 -1.89
CA GLN A 352 -15.77 12.13 -2.81
C GLN A 352 -16.62 10.98 -2.26
N ALA A 353 -17.33 10.28 -3.15
CA ALA A 353 -18.07 9.06 -2.84
C ALA A 353 -17.89 8.03 -3.95
N ASN A 354 -17.55 6.81 -3.58
CA ASN A 354 -17.25 5.73 -4.52
C ASN A 354 -18.00 4.46 -4.11
N ASP A 355 -18.63 3.81 -5.07
CA ASP A 355 -19.20 2.47 -4.96
C ASP A 355 -18.53 1.59 -6.00
N VAL A 356 -17.78 0.57 -5.58
CA VAL A 356 -16.97 -0.26 -6.47
C VAL A 356 -17.22 -1.74 -6.20
N THR A 357 -17.70 -2.45 -7.20
CA THR A 357 -17.80 -3.92 -7.18
C THR A 357 -16.72 -4.52 -8.06
N GLN A 358 -15.96 -5.47 -7.52
CA GLN A 358 -14.92 -6.16 -8.25
C GLN A 358 -15.11 -7.66 -8.18
N TRP A 359 -14.95 -8.34 -9.32
CA TRP A 359 -14.93 -9.78 -9.38
C TRP A 359 -13.79 -10.28 -10.27
N SER A 360 -13.04 -11.29 -9.79
CA SER A 360 -12.00 -11.93 -10.58
C SER A 360 -12.05 -13.46 -10.48
N GLN A 361 -11.61 -14.11 -11.55
CA GLN A 361 -11.47 -15.56 -11.64
C GLN A 361 -10.14 -15.90 -12.29
N GLU A 362 -9.36 -16.75 -11.62
CA GLU A 362 -8.14 -17.32 -12.18
C GLU A 362 -8.23 -18.85 -12.21
N PHE A 363 -7.86 -19.42 -13.36
CA PHE A 363 -7.60 -20.85 -13.49
C PHE A 363 -6.14 -21.03 -13.89
N ARG A 364 -5.40 -21.86 -13.17
CA ARG A 364 -4.02 -22.16 -13.52
C ARG A 364 -3.72 -23.63 -13.35
N LEU A 365 -2.87 -24.14 -14.25
CA LEU A 365 -2.32 -25.48 -14.21
C LEU A 365 -0.80 -25.38 -14.05
N ALA A 366 -0.29 -25.94 -12.96
CA ALA A 366 1.15 -26.07 -12.70
C ALA A 366 1.55 -27.55 -12.82
N TRP A 367 2.75 -27.78 -13.39
CA TRP A 367 3.33 -29.14 -13.43
C TRP A 367 4.85 -29.07 -13.50
N GLU A 368 5.49 -30.13 -13.02
CA GLU A 368 6.93 -30.29 -13.03
C GLU A 368 7.34 -31.54 -13.83
N THR A 369 8.50 -31.44 -14.46
CA THR A 369 9.20 -32.55 -15.10
C THR A 369 10.65 -32.58 -14.59
N GLU A 370 11.43 -33.58 -14.98
CA GLU A 370 12.86 -33.64 -14.63
C GLU A 370 13.65 -32.35 -15.03
N ARG A 371 13.18 -31.62 -16.04
CA ARG A 371 13.89 -30.49 -16.62
C ARG A 371 13.14 -29.17 -16.58
N THR A 372 11.83 -29.18 -16.37
CA THR A 372 11.04 -27.97 -16.45
C THR A 372 10.03 -27.85 -15.29
N ARG A 373 9.85 -26.63 -14.83
CA ARG A 373 8.73 -26.25 -13.97
C ARG A 373 7.83 -25.30 -14.74
N ASN A 374 6.57 -25.61 -14.86
CA ASN A 374 5.66 -24.93 -15.77
C ASN A 374 4.42 -24.46 -15.05
N ILE A 375 3.88 -23.33 -15.48
CA ILE A 375 2.59 -22.79 -15.09
C ILE A 375 1.92 -22.16 -16.32
N VAL A 376 0.63 -22.42 -16.50
CA VAL A 376 -0.20 -21.72 -17.50
C VAL A 376 -1.51 -21.33 -16.82
N GLY A 377 -2.11 -20.24 -17.23
CA GLY A 377 -3.36 -19.79 -16.63
C GLY A 377 -4.22 -18.94 -17.55
N LEU A 378 -5.48 -18.83 -17.13
CA LEU A 378 -6.48 -17.94 -17.67
C LEU A 378 -6.96 -17.02 -16.54
N TYR A 379 -7.15 -15.77 -16.83
CA TYR A 379 -7.58 -14.77 -15.86
C TYR A 379 -8.70 -13.91 -16.44
N TYR A 380 -9.65 -13.59 -15.59
CA TYR A 380 -10.73 -12.65 -15.84
C TYR A 380 -10.85 -11.68 -14.69
N LEU A 381 -11.10 -10.42 -14.96
CA LEU A 381 -11.38 -9.36 -13.98
C LEU A 381 -12.48 -8.46 -14.55
N ASN A 382 -13.44 -8.12 -13.70
CA ASN A 382 -14.39 -7.04 -13.94
C ASN A 382 -14.41 -6.13 -12.73
N ILE A 383 -14.33 -4.82 -12.97
CA ILE A 383 -14.46 -3.76 -11.98
C ILE A 383 -15.55 -2.84 -12.50
N ASP A 384 -16.61 -2.66 -11.72
CA ASP A 384 -17.72 -1.74 -11.98
C ASP A 384 -17.74 -0.69 -10.88
N GLY A 385 -17.52 0.57 -11.23
CA GLY A 385 -17.37 1.66 -10.29
C GLY A 385 -18.21 2.89 -10.64
N ASP A 386 -18.94 3.35 -9.64
CA ASP A 386 -19.60 4.66 -9.60
C ASP A 386 -18.76 5.61 -8.74
N TYR A 387 -18.38 6.74 -9.29
CA TYR A 387 -17.50 7.73 -8.66
C TYR A 387 -18.18 9.10 -8.68
N ALA A 388 -18.26 9.75 -7.54
CA ALA A 388 -18.82 11.10 -7.47
C ALA A 388 -17.87 12.02 -6.71
N THR A 389 -17.71 13.25 -7.19
CA THR A 389 -17.05 14.33 -6.45
C THR A 389 -17.95 15.53 -6.32
N ARG A 390 -17.78 16.27 -5.23
CA ARG A 390 -18.51 17.49 -4.96
C ARG A 390 -17.56 18.53 -4.38
N GLN A 391 -17.51 19.69 -5.00
CA GLN A 391 -16.74 20.84 -4.54
C GLN A 391 -17.71 21.94 -4.10
N THR A 392 -17.46 22.51 -2.92
CA THR A 392 -18.25 23.59 -2.32
C THR A 392 -17.33 24.65 -1.71
N GLY A 393 -17.87 25.78 -1.31
CA GLY A 393 -17.16 26.86 -0.64
C GLY A 393 -17.72 28.22 -1.02
N ASP A 394 -18.33 28.91 -0.05
CA ASP A 394 -19.02 30.17 -0.32
C ASP A 394 -18.07 31.32 -0.71
N ALA A 395 -16.84 31.32 -0.17
CA ALA A 395 -15.88 32.36 -0.53
C ALA A 395 -15.31 32.15 -1.93
N PHE A 396 -14.96 30.92 -2.30
CA PHE A 396 -14.41 30.62 -3.62
C PHE A 396 -15.46 30.78 -4.73
N PHE A 397 -16.60 30.11 -4.62
CA PHE A 397 -17.66 30.17 -5.62
C PHE A 397 -18.43 31.47 -5.57
N GLY A 398 -18.69 32.03 -4.38
CA GLY A 398 -19.47 33.25 -4.22
C GLY A 398 -18.67 34.51 -4.49
N THR A 399 -17.67 34.83 -3.69
CA THR A 399 -16.91 36.09 -3.84
C THR A 399 -15.83 36.00 -4.90
N GLY A 400 -15.21 34.86 -5.11
CA GLY A 400 -14.18 34.63 -6.12
C GLY A 400 -14.75 34.58 -7.53
N VAL A 401 -15.87 33.89 -7.75
CA VAL A 401 -16.45 33.65 -9.09
C VAL A 401 -17.82 34.31 -9.29
N GLY A 402 -18.52 34.70 -8.22
CA GLY A 402 -19.75 35.46 -8.27
C GLY A 402 -21.05 34.65 -8.33
N TYR A 403 -21.00 33.41 -7.83
CA TYR A 403 -22.17 32.54 -7.74
C TYR A 403 -22.93 32.71 -6.40
N PRO A 404 -24.21 32.30 -6.32
CA PRO A 404 -24.95 32.28 -5.07
C PRO A 404 -24.30 31.37 -4.01
N ALA A 405 -24.47 31.73 -2.72
CA ALA A 405 -24.06 30.86 -1.60
C ALA A 405 -24.69 29.46 -1.74
N GLY A 406 -23.92 28.43 -1.39
CA GLY A 406 -24.30 27.03 -1.52
C GLY A 406 -24.20 26.45 -2.94
N THR A 407 -23.56 27.17 -3.87
CA THR A 407 -23.23 26.63 -5.21
C THR A 407 -22.22 25.48 -5.04
N ALA A 408 -22.39 24.42 -5.80
CA ALA A 408 -21.50 23.27 -5.82
C ALA A 408 -21.22 22.82 -7.25
N GLU A 409 -19.95 22.50 -7.55
CA GLU A 409 -19.62 21.65 -8.69
C GLU A 409 -19.83 20.20 -8.30
N VAL A 410 -20.54 19.45 -9.12
CA VAL A 410 -20.78 18.01 -8.90
C VAL A 410 -20.37 17.27 -10.15
N VAL A 411 -19.50 16.30 -9.97
CA VAL A 411 -19.08 15.38 -11.02
C VAL A 411 -19.55 13.98 -10.66
N ASN A 412 -20.12 13.28 -11.65
CA ASN A 412 -20.43 11.85 -11.55
C ASN A 412 -19.68 11.13 -12.67
N GLY A 413 -18.87 10.14 -12.29
CA GLY A 413 -18.14 9.25 -13.18
C GLY A 413 -18.64 7.82 -13.02
N GLN A 414 -18.75 7.11 -14.12
CA GLN A 414 -18.97 5.65 -14.13
C GLN A 414 -17.90 5.02 -14.97
N GLN A 415 -17.28 3.96 -14.48
CA GLN A 415 -16.30 3.21 -15.26
C GLN A 415 -16.45 1.72 -15.03
N GLU A 416 -16.74 0.99 -16.10
CA GLU A 416 -16.62 -0.46 -16.13
C GLU A 416 -15.30 -0.85 -16.79
N THR A 417 -14.55 -1.72 -16.14
CA THR A 417 -13.27 -2.25 -16.64
C THR A 417 -13.35 -3.77 -16.72
N GLU A 418 -13.14 -4.32 -17.90
CA GLU A 418 -13.11 -5.77 -18.12
C GLU A 418 -11.75 -6.18 -18.66
N THR A 419 -11.15 -7.23 -18.09
CA THR A 419 -9.85 -7.77 -18.49
C THR A 419 -9.92 -9.28 -18.68
N TRP A 420 -9.48 -9.74 -19.84
CA TRP A 420 -9.18 -11.15 -20.10
C TRP A 420 -7.68 -11.34 -20.30
N ALA A 421 -7.14 -12.41 -19.75
CA ALA A 421 -5.74 -12.72 -20.01
C ALA A 421 -5.46 -14.22 -20.09
N VAL A 422 -4.46 -14.55 -20.91
CA VAL A 422 -3.83 -15.87 -20.94
C VAL A 422 -2.34 -15.69 -20.63
N PHE A 423 -1.81 -16.50 -19.73
CA PHE A 423 -0.41 -16.39 -19.33
C PHE A 423 0.25 -17.74 -19.15
N GLY A 424 1.58 -17.75 -19.19
CA GLY A 424 2.37 -18.91 -18.84
C GLY A 424 3.82 -18.57 -18.59
N GLN A 425 4.46 -19.40 -17.78
CA GLN A 425 5.89 -19.34 -17.50
C GLN A 425 6.47 -20.75 -17.43
N THR A 426 7.68 -20.91 -17.91
CA THR A 426 8.45 -22.12 -17.76
C THR A 426 9.86 -21.81 -17.29
N ASP A 427 10.33 -22.54 -16.29
CA ASP A 427 11.72 -22.59 -15.88
C ASP A 427 12.34 -23.86 -16.44
N ILE A 428 13.39 -23.71 -17.21
CA ILE A 428 14.08 -24.78 -17.93
C ILE A 428 15.47 -24.97 -17.34
N ASN A 429 15.72 -26.11 -16.71
CA ASN A 429 17.04 -26.49 -16.24
C ASN A 429 17.92 -26.86 -17.43
N LEU A 430 18.75 -25.90 -17.89
CA LEU A 430 19.70 -26.11 -19.01
C LEU A 430 20.86 -27.01 -18.60
N ALA A 431 21.28 -26.91 -17.34
CA ALA A 431 22.28 -27.72 -16.67
C ALA A 431 22.02 -27.68 -15.14
N GLU A 432 22.75 -28.45 -14.33
CA GLU A 432 22.60 -28.48 -12.86
C GLU A 432 22.65 -27.09 -12.20
N GLN A 433 23.41 -26.16 -12.79
CA GLN A 433 23.64 -24.82 -12.23
C GLN A 433 22.93 -23.71 -13.00
N TRP A 434 22.33 -24.00 -14.15
CA TRP A 434 21.77 -22.99 -15.05
C TRP A 434 20.28 -23.24 -15.29
N THR A 435 19.49 -22.22 -14.99
CA THR A 435 18.05 -22.23 -15.30
C THR A 435 17.71 -21.05 -16.20
N LEU A 436 16.91 -21.30 -17.24
CA LEU A 436 16.33 -20.29 -18.11
C LEU A 436 14.84 -20.16 -17.78
N THR A 437 14.40 -18.97 -17.42
CA THR A 437 12.98 -18.65 -17.23
C THR A 437 12.46 -17.88 -18.43
N ILE A 438 11.35 -18.34 -19.00
CA ILE A 438 10.61 -17.68 -20.09
C ILE A 438 9.16 -17.58 -19.67
N GLY A 439 8.60 -16.37 -19.69
CA GLY A 439 7.21 -16.14 -19.41
C GLY A 439 6.58 -15.11 -20.35
N ALA A 440 5.30 -15.27 -20.62
CA ALA A 440 4.51 -14.31 -21.40
C ALA A 440 3.06 -14.28 -20.89
N ARG A 441 2.44 -13.12 -21.01
CA ARG A 441 1.01 -12.89 -20.75
C ARG A 441 0.45 -11.97 -21.83
N PHE A 442 -0.71 -12.30 -22.34
CA PHE A 442 -1.49 -11.46 -23.24
C PHE A 442 -2.75 -11.03 -22.52
N ASN A 443 -3.00 -9.73 -22.54
CA ASN A 443 -4.18 -9.12 -21.94
C ASN A 443 -5.03 -8.51 -23.07
N ASP A 444 -6.34 -8.59 -22.89
CA ASP A 444 -7.36 -7.86 -23.65
C ASP A 444 -8.17 -7.07 -22.62
N ASP A 445 -8.02 -5.76 -22.64
CA ASP A 445 -8.61 -4.84 -21.68
C ASP A 445 -9.64 -3.97 -22.38
N SER A 446 -10.82 -3.80 -21.80
CA SER A 446 -11.83 -2.85 -22.22
C SER A 446 -12.28 -1.97 -21.06
N LYS A 447 -12.53 -0.69 -21.36
CA LYS A 447 -13.09 0.27 -20.41
C LYS A 447 -14.22 1.04 -21.07
N ASP A 448 -15.39 1.06 -20.43
CA ASP A 448 -16.50 1.94 -20.76
C ASP A 448 -16.58 3.03 -19.72
N PHE A 449 -16.56 4.30 -20.16
CA PHE A 449 -16.50 5.46 -19.29
C PHE A 449 -17.60 6.48 -19.57
N ARG A 450 -18.18 7.01 -18.51
CA ARG A 450 -19.16 8.10 -18.55
C ARG A 450 -18.80 9.16 -17.52
N TYR A 451 -18.86 10.40 -17.91
CA TYR A 451 -18.64 11.58 -17.09
C TYR A 451 -19.81 12.55 -17.24
N GLU A 452 -20.32 13.07 -16.14
CA GLU A 452 -21.31 14.13 -16.08
C GLU A 452 -20.89 15.17 -15.04
N SER A 453 -21.00 16.45 -15.38
CA SER A 453 -20.65 17.57 -14.50
C SER A 453 -21.73 18.66 -14.60
N THR A 454 -21.96 19.36 -13.49
CA THR A 454 -22.82 20.55 -13.45
C THR A 454 -22.23 21.75 -14.17
N ASP A 455 -20.91 21.74 -14.45
CA ASP A 455 -20.14 22.80 -15.15
C ASP A 455 -20.57 24.23 -14.75
N ILE A 456 -20.54 24.50 -13.45
CA ILE A 456 -20.90 25.83 -12.92
C ILE A 456 -20.01 26.95 -13.47
N TYR A 457 -18.80 26.66 -13.92
CA TYR A 457 -17.91 27.61 -14.57
C TYR A 457 -18.23 27.84 -16.04
N PHE A 458 -19.18 27.11 -16.59
CA PHE A 458 -19.53 27.15 -18.01
C PHE A 458 -18.36 26.96 -18.97
N LEU A 459 -17.38 26.11 -18.55
CA LEU A 459 -16.20 25.79 -19.36
C LEU A 459 -16.62 25.17 -20.71
N GLN A 460 -17.70 24.40 -20.69
CA GLN A 460 -18.32 23.79 -21.88
C GLN A 460 -19.68 24.37 -22.24
N GLY A 461 -20.18 25.40 -21.50
CA GLY A 461 -21.40 26.12 -21.80
C GLY A 461 -22.65 25.66 -21.04
N GLY A 462 -22.50 25.08 -19.88
CA GLY A 462 -23.53 24.54 -18.98
C GLY A 462 -23.26 23.09 -18.66
N ASP A 463 -24.20 22.36 -18.06
CA ASP A 463 -24.04 20.97 -17.70
C ASP A 463 -23.39 20.18 -18.84
N PHE A 464 -22.33 19.47 -18.49
CA PHE A 464 -21.45 18.78 -19.44
C PHE A 464 -21.54 17.25 -19.28
N SER A 465 -21.47 16.54 -20.39
CA SER A 465 -21.36 15.08 -20.36
C SER A 465 -20.39 14.60 -21.43
N PHE A 466 -19.62 13.55 -21.05
CA PHE A 466 -18.69 12.88 -21.93
C PHE A 466 -18.85 11.36 -21.77
N ASN A 467 -18.82 10.62 -22.87
CA ASN A 467 -18.86 9.17 -22.88
C ASN A 467 -17.86 8.68 -23.92
N ASP A 468 -17.06 7.70 -23.55
CA ASP A 468 -16.11 7.05 -24.46
C ASP A 468 -15.85 5.62 -24.03
N SER A 469 -15.24 4.84 -24.91
CA SER A 469 -14.81 3.48 -24.62
C SER A 469 -13.41 3.23 -25.16
N LEU A 470 -12.65 2.41 -24.44
CA LEU A 470 -11.30 2.01 -24.80
C LEU A 470 -11.25 0.48 -24.89
N SER A 471 -10.58 -0.04 -25.91
CA SER A 471 -10.23 -1.46 -25.97
C SER A 471 -8.80 -1.59 -26.44
N GLU A 472 -7.98 -2.29 -25.65
CA GLU A 472 -6.54 -2.45 -25.89
C GLU A 472 -6.15 -3.91 -25.70
N THR A 473 -5.27 -4.40 -26.61
CA THR A 473 -4.62 -5.70 -26.45
C THR A 473 -3.13 -5.48 -26.29
N ASP A 474 -2.56 -5.93 -25.18
CA ASP A 474 -1.13 -5.77 -24.92
C ASP A 474 -0.55 -7.03 -24.26
N TRP A 475 0.79 -7.08 -24.14
CA TRP A 475 1.47 -8.24 -23.59
C TRP A 475 2.54 -7.83 -22.58
N SER A 476 2.75 -8.67 -21.59
CA SER A 476 3.89 -8.62 -20.69
C SER A 476 4.70 -9.90 -20.81
N GLY A 477 5.98 -9.83 -20.45
CA GLY A 477 6.83 -10.99 -20.60
C GLY A 477 8.14 -10.88 -19.82
N LYS A 478 8.79 -12.03 -19.67
CA LYS A 478 10.04 -12.16 -18.94
C LYS A 478 10.97 -13.17 -19.63
N LEU A 479 12.23 -12.78 -19.76
CA LEU A 479 13.33 -13.67 -20.16
C LEU A 479 14.46 -13.50 -19.15
N GLN A 480 14.83 -14.56 -18.45
CA GLN A 480 15.80 -14.51 -17.38
C GLN A 480 16.67 -15.75 -17.35
N VAL A 481 17.94 -15.57 -17.06
CA VAL A 481 18.90 -16.64 -16.79
C VAL A 481 19.33 -16.55 -15.35
N SER A 482 19.33 -17.68 -14.65
CA SER A 482 19.88 -17.80 -13.30
C SER A 482 21.01 -18.84 -13.28
N TYR A 483 22.00 -18.55 -12.43
CA TYR A 483 23.19 -19.38 -12.25
C TYR A 483 23.47 -19.64 -10.78
N ARG A 484 23.57 -20.90 -10.41
CA ARG A 484 23.87 -21.39 -9.05
C ARG A 484 25.22 -22.09 -9.03
N PRO A 485 26.33 -21.34 -8.83
CA PRO A 485 27.66 -21.96 -8.74
C PRO A 485 27.78 -22.88 -7.52
N LYS A 486 27.02 -22.63 -6.46
CA LYS A 486 26.90 -23.39 -5.21
C LYS A 486 25.48 -23.18 -4.66
N ASP A 487 25.02 -24.05 -3.78
CA ASP A 487 23.68 -23.98 -3.17
C ASP A 487 23.40 -22.64 -2.49
N ALA A 488 24.40 -22.07 -1.82
CA ALA A 488 24.31 -20.78 -1.12
C ALA A 488 24.35 -19.55 -2.04
N TRP A 489 24.47 -19.69 -3.37
CA TRP A 489 24.63 -18.58 -4.29
C TRP A 489 23.64 -18.66 -5.43
N LEU A 490 22.89 -17.61 -5.64
CA LEU A 490 22.06 -17.39 -6.83
C LEU A 490 22.46 -16.08 -7.49
N LEU A 491 22.91 -16.17 -8.73
CA LEU A 491 23.13 -15.03 -9.62
C LEU A 491 22.06 -15.05 -10.70
N TYR A 492 21.53 -13.90 -11.08
CA TYR A 492 20.54 -13.83 -12.16
C TYR A 492 20.71 -12.57 -12.99
N ALA A 493 20.26 -12.66 -14.25
CA ALA A 493 20.13 -11.53 -15.15
C ALA A 493 18.90 -11.73 -16.03
N GLY A 494 18.14 -10.67 -16.27
CA GLY A 494 16.90 -10.78 -17.03
C GLY A 494 16.43 -9.48 -17.63
N VAL A 495 15.48 -9.63 -18.55
CA VAL A 495 14.70 -8.55 -19.14
C VAL A 495 13.23 -8.86 -18.92
N SER A 496 12.47 -7.88 -18.45
CA SER A 496 11.03 -7.99 -18.24
C SER A 496 10.31 -6.81 -18.88
N ARG A 497 9.14 -7.08 -19.48
CA ARG A 497 8.21 -6.06 -19.97
C ARG A 497 6.98 -6.06 -19.08
N GLY A 498 6.68 -4.92 -18.46
CA GLY A 498 5.45 -4.64 -17.72
C GLY A 498 4.58 -3.66 -18.48
N ILE A 499 3.29 -3.68 -18.20
CA ILE A 499 2.28 -2.79 -18.79
C ILE A 499 1.34 -2.25 -17.74
N LYS A 500 0.82 -1.05 -17.98
CA LYS A 500 -0.37 -0.50 -17.33
C LYS A 500 -1.32 -0.01 -18.41
N SER A 501 -2.58 -0.39 -18.32
CA SER A 501 -3.58 -0.06 -19.35
C SER A 501 -3.84 1.44 -19.41
N GLY A 502 -4.20 1.93 -20.58
CA GLY A 502 -4.78 3.25 -20.79
C GLY A 502 -6.10 3.41 -20.06
N GLY A 503 -6.60 4.63 -20.02
CA GLY A 503 -7.82 4.91 -19.29
C GLY A 503 -8.38 6.31 -19.51
N PHE A 504 -9.20 6.71 -18.55
CA PHE A 504 -9.89 7.99 -18.59
C PHE A 504 -9.60 8.80 -17.34
N ASN A 505 -9.36 10.08 -17.51
CA ASN A 505 -9.30 11.06 -16.45
C ASN A 505 -10.73 11.30 -15.89
N LEU A 506 -10.82 11.41 -14.56
CA LEU A 506 -12.02 11.87 -13.87
C LEU A 506 -11.73 13.24 -13.24
N PRO A 507 -11.71 14.31 -14.05
CA PRO A 507 -11.31 15.62 -13.57
C PRO A 507 -12.38 16.25 -12.68
N LEU A 508 -11.96 17.13 -11.77
CA LEU A 508 -12.83 17.87 -10.84
C LEU A 508 -13.75 18.85 -11.56
N PHE A 509 -13.34 19.31 -12.75
CA PHE A 509 -14.06 20.23 -13.60
C PHE A 509 -13.98 19.75 -15.06
N PRO A 510 -14.93 20.10 -15.94
CA PRO A 510 -14.89 19.70 -17.33
C PRO A 510 -13.59 20.12 -18.02
N ILE A 511 -12.99 19.21 -18.76
CA ILE A 511 -11.81 19.45 -19.60
C ILE A 511 -12.15 19.28 -21.10
N ALA A 512 -11.20 19.54 -21.97
CA ALA A 512 -11.41 19.29 -23.40
C ALA A 512 -11.57 17.78 -23.65
N ALA A 513 -12.44 17.41 -24.60
CA ALA A 513 -12.76 16.00 -24.85
C ALA A 513 -11.54 15.11 -25.16
N ASN A 514 -10.49 15.67 -25.76
CA ASN A 514 -9.27 14.95 -26.07
C ASN A 514 -8.39 14.66 -24.82
N ASP A 515 -8.59 15.41 -23.74
CA ASP A 515 -7.77 15.32 -22.53
C ASP A 515 -8.38 14.33 -21.50
N PHE A 516 -9.59 13.81 -21.79
CA PHE A 516 -10.18 12.76 -20.95
C PHE A 516 -9.44 11.43 -21.05
N ARG A 517 -8.81 11.12 -22.20
CA ARG A 517 -8.17 9.85 -22.47
C ARG A 517 -6.66 9.96 -22.36
N TYR A 518 -6.04 8.95 -21.76
CA TYR A 518 -4.59 8.71 -21.77
C TYR A 518 -4.28 7.28 -22.26
N ASP A 519 -3.13 7.11 -22.90
CA ASP A 519 -2.70 5.82 -23.44
C ASP A 519 -2.07 4.91 -22.38
N GLY A 520 -2.00 3.62 -22.68
CA GLY A 520 -1.33 2.64 -21.84
C GLY A 520 0.18 2.86 -21.80
N GLU A 521 0.83 2.54 -20.66
CA GLU A 521 2.27 2.66 -20.49
C GLU A 521 2.99 1.31 -20.60
N THR A 522 4.24 1.37 -21.02
CA THR A 522 5.12 0.19 -21.12
C THR A 522 6.44 0.44 -20.40
N LEU A 523 6.81 -0.47 -19.50
CA LEU A 523 8.12 -0.52 -18.86
C LEU A 523 8.94 -1.70 -19.37
N ILE A 524 10.15 -1.45 -19.86
CA ILE A 524 11.16 -2.48 -20.09
C ILE A 524 12.22 -2.37 -19.01
N SER A 525 12.38 -3.44 -18.24
CA SER A 525 13.35 -3.55 -17.15
C SER A 525 14.49 -4.46 -17.55
N TYR A 526 15.73 -4.01 -17.32
CA TYR A 526 16.94 -4.82 -17.36
C TYR A 526 17.46 -4.94 -15.93
N GLU A 527 17.56 -6.15 -15.41
CA GLU A 527 17.99 -6.37 -14.02
C GLU A 527 19.08 -7.45 -13.95
N VAL A 528 20.05 -7.21 -13.07
CA VAL A 528 21.03 -8.21 -12.63
C VAL A 528 21.00 -8.28 -11.13
N GLY A 529 21.13 -9.46 -10.55
CA GLY A 529 21.11 -9.59 -9.10
C GLY A 529 21.87 -10.80 -8.60
N MET A 530 22.09 -10.76 -7.29
CA MET A 530 22.78 -11.79 -6.53
C MET A 530 22.07 -11.99 -5.19
N LYS A 531 21.86 -13.26 -4.83
CA LYS A 531 21.44 -13.65 -3.49
C LYS A 531 22.42 -14.67 -2.95
N THR A 532 22.86 -14.48 -1.69
CA THR A 532 23.83 -15.41 -1.11
C THR A 532 23.71 -15.50 0.40
N ASP A 533 23.78 -16.71 0.89
CA ASP A 533 24.05 -17.01 2.30
C ASP A 533 25.56 -17.24 2.46
N LEU A 534 26.29 -16.16 2.82
CA LEU A 534 27.75 -16.19 3.00
C LEU A 534 28.17 -17.12 4.13
N SER A 535 27.29 -17.30 5.11
CA SER A 535 27.36 -18.28 6.18
C SER A 535 25.96 -18.53 6.74
N GLU A 536 25.79 -19.49 7.65
CA GLU A 536 24.55 -19.73 8.38
C GLU A 536 24.07 -18.50 9.21
N ARG A 537 24.91 -17.48 9.35
CA ARG A 537 24.71 -16.27 10.15
C ARG A 537 24.80 -14.97 9.36
N LEU A 538 25.01 -15.04 8.06
CA LEU A 538 25.22 -13.86 7.23
C LEU A 538 24.65 -14.05 5.82
N ARG A 539 23.61 -13.30 5.51
CA ARG A 539 22.94 -13.22 4.21
C ARG A 539 23.19 -11.88 3.56
N PHE A 540 23.47 -11.89 2.26
CA PHE A 540 23.64 -10.70 1.49
C PHE A 540 22.92 -10.83 0.14
N ASN A 541 22.09 -9.84 -0.19
CA ASN A 541 21.40 -9.73 -1.47
C ASN A 541 21.73 -8.39 -2.10
N ALA A 542 21.87 -8.38 -3.42
CA ALA A 542 22.12 -7.17 -4.20
C ALA A 542 21.44 -7.26 -5.55
N SER A 543 20.93 -6.14 -6.04
CA SER A 543 20.42 -6.00 -7.41
C SER A 543 20.80 -4.65 -7.99
N ALA A 544 20.91 -4.60 -9.33
CA ALA A 544 21.04 -3.36 -10.10
C ALA A 544 20.09 -3.44 -11.30
N PHE A 545 19.48 -2.33 -11.62
CA PHE A 545 18.44 -2.26 -12.64
C PHE A 545 18.56 -1.00 -13.49
N TYR A 546 18.01 -1.10 -14.72
CA TYR A 546 17.74 0.01 -15.61
C TYR A 546 16.34 -0.16 -16.19
N TYR A 547 15.54 0.89 -16.14
CA TYR A 547 14.17 0.97 -16.61
C TYR A 547 14.08 1.94 -17.80
N ASP A 548 13.45 1.50 -18.85
CA ASP A 548 13.08 2.29 -20.02
C ASP A 548 11.55 2.32 -20.10
N TYR A 549 10.99 3.48 -19.85
CA TYR A 549 9.54 3.71 -19.77
C TYR A 549 9.08 4.48 -20.99
N SER A 550 8.16 3.89 -21.74
CA SER A 550 7.44 4.56 -22.81
C SER A 550 6.01 4.87 -22.37
N ASP A 551 5.53 6.05 -22.72
CA ASP A 551 4.17 6.49 -22.44
C ASP A 551 3.82 6.48 -20.94
N TYR A 552 4.79 6.76 -20.06
CA TYR A 552 4.62 6.87 -18.62
C TYR A 552 3.43 7.77 -18.29
N GLN A 553 2.48 7.28 -17.51
CA GLN A 553 1.29 8.00 -17.10
C GLN A 553 1.62 8.99 -15.98
N ALA A 554 2.06 10.16 -16.38
CA ALA A 554 2.46 11.25 -15.51
C ALA A 554 1.24 12.03 -15.02
N TYR A 555 1.19 12.32 -13.72
CA TYR A 555 0.14 13.12 -13.11
C TYR A 555 0.53 14.60 -13.04
N SER A 556 -0.38 15.47 -13.41
CA SER A 556 -0.26 16.91 -13.23
C SER A 556 -1.51 17.50 -12.62
N PHE A 557 -1.29 18.45 -11.72
CA PHE A 557 -2.31 19.35 -11.22
C PHE A 557 -1.94 20.75 -11.68
N ASP A 558 -2.64 21.25 -12.70
CA ASP A 558 -2.40 22.58 -13.27
C ASP A 558 -3.69 23.41 -13.22
N GLY A 559 -3.70 24.36 -12.33
CA GLY A 559 -4.88 25.18 -12.12
C GLY A 559 -6.07 24.30 -11.72
N PHE A 560 -7.22 24.44 -12.35
CA PHE A 560 -8.42 23.66 -12.05
C PHE A 560 -8.45 22.25 -12.68
N ALA A 561 -7.39 21.83 -13.38
CA ALA A 561 -7.38 20.56 -14.09
C ALA A 561 -6.44 19.56 -13.43
N THR A 562 -7.02 18.44 -13.00
CA THR A 562 -6.28 17.24 -12.65
C THR A 562 -6.32 16.28 -13.84
N PHE A 563 -5.18 15.87 -14.34
CA PHE A 563 -5.16 14.92 -15.44
C PHE A 563 -3.86 14.14 -15.52
N LEU A 564 -3.97 12.93 -16.03
CA LEU A 564 -2.83 12.15 -16.49
C LEU A 564 -2.52 12.49 -17.94
N PHE A 565 -1.24 12.53 -18.25
CA PHE A 565 -0.73 12.64 -19.61
C PHE A 565 0.41 11.65 -19.82
N ASN A 566 0.67 11.27 -21.06
CA ASN A 566 1.75 10.36 -21.37
C ASN A 566 3.06 11.12 -21.61
N ALA A 567 4.14 10.63 -20.98
CA ALA A 567 5.52 11.11 -21.10
C ALA A 567 6.46 9.92 -21.22
N ASN A 568 7.77 10.14 -21.36
CA ASN A 568 8.75 9.06 -21.24
C ASN A 568 9.48 9.17 -19.89
N ALA A 569 10.01 8.05 -19.39
CA ALA A 569 10.80 8.07 -18.17
C ALA A 569 11.94 7.05 -18.24
N GLU A 570 13.00 7.35 -17.53
CA GLU A 570 14.13 6.45 -17.30
C GLU A 570 14.40 6.36 -15.80
N SER A 571 14.78 5.17 -15.33
CA SER A 571 15.20 4.98 -13.95
C SER A 571 16.32 3.95 -13.87
N MET A 572 17.36 4.24 -13.11
CA MET A 572 18.43 3.29 -12.83
C MET A 572 18.80 3.29 -11.37
N GLY A 573 19.27 2.17 -10.87
CA GLY A 573 19.62 2.10 -9.47
C GLY A 573 20.24 0.80 -9.03
N ALA A 574 20.53 0.73 -7.73
CA ALA A 574 21.03 -0.46 -7.07
C ALA A 574 20.44 -0.59 -5.67
N GLU A 575 20.20 -1.82 -5.26
CA GLU A 575 19.69 -2.16 -3.94
C GLU A 575 20.62 -3.17 -3.27
N LEU A 576 20.90 -2.97 -1.99
CA LEU A 576 21.75 -3.84 -1.18
C LEU A 576 21.02 -4.17 0.12
N GLU A 577 20.99 -5.44 0.49
CA GLU A 577 20.39 -5.91 1.73
C GLU A 577 21.36 -6.86 2.45
N LEU A 578 21.54 -6.62 3.75
CA LEU A 578 22.36 -7.46 4.63
C LEU A 578 21.52 -7.89 5.83
N GLN A 579 21.53 -9.20 6.10
CA GLN A 579 20.99 -9.76 7.33
C GLN A 579 22.10 -10.54 8.04
N ALA A 580 22.28 -10.31 9.33
CA ALA A 580 23.32 -10.95 10.10
C ALA A 580 22.87 -11.30 11.52
N ASN A 581 23.28 -12.50 11.98
CA ASN A 581 23.13 -12.98 13.37
C ASN A 581 24.53 -13.33 13.93
N PRO A 582 25.44 -12.39 14.12
CA PRO A 582 26.84 -12.65 14.39
C PRO A 582 27.08 -13.40 15.69
N ILE A 583 26.21 -13.25 16.67
CA ILE A 583 26.14 -13.99 17.94
C ILE A 583 24.68 -14.35 18.23
N ASP A 584 24.45 -15.33 19.08
CA ASP A 584 23.11 -15.74 19.46
C ASP A 584 22.34 -14.57 20.10
N GLY A 585 21.12 -14.36 19.63
CA GLY A 585 20.22 -13.29 20.07
C GLY A 585 20.48 -11.94 19.43
N LEU A 586 21.53 -11.73 18.62
CA LEU A 586 21.80 -10.47 17.93
C LEU A 586 21.36 -10.55 16.47
N ASP A 587 20.32 -9.79 16.13
CA ASP A 587 19.82 -9.60 14.77
C ASP A 587 20.26 -8.21 14.26
N ILE A 588 20.80 -8.19 13.06
CA ILE A 588 21.18 -6.96 12.33
C ILE A 588 20.57 -7.05 10.94
N MET A 589 19.83 -6.01 10.54
CA MET A 589 19.31 -5.84 9.19
C MET A 589 19.75 -4.48 8.67
N LEU A 590 20.29 -4.43 7.47
CA LEU A 590 20.70 -3.19 6.80
C LEU A 590 20.17 -3.23 5.37
N GLY A 591 19.67 -2.10 4.90
CA GLY A 591 19.22 -1.92 3.54
C GLY A 591 19.69 -0.58 2.98
N LEU A 592 20.06 -0.55 1.71
CA LEU A 592 20.44 0.65 0.97
C LEU A 592 19.84 0.58 -0.43
N ALA A 593 19.19 1.66 -0.85
CA ALA A 593 18.80 1.85 -2.25
C ALA A 593 19.41 3.14 -2.78
N LEU A 594 19.92 3.05 -4.00
CA LEU A 594 20.41 4.16 -4.81
C LEU A 594 19.52 4.25 -6.04
N LEU A 595 19.07 5.44 -6.37
CA LEU A 595 18.12 5.69 -7.46
C LEU A 595 18.53 6.95 -8.21
N ASP A 596 18.43 6.89 -9.54
CA ASP A 596 18.48 8.04 -10.44
C ASP A 596 17.32 7.87 -11.41
N ALA A 597 16.33 8.77 -11.36
CA ALA A 597 15.09 8.67 -12.12
C ALA A 597 14.71 10.02 -12.72
N GLU A 598 14.32 10.03 -14.00
CA GLU A 598 13.96 11.22 -14.75
C GLU A 598 12.72 10.92 -15.62
N VAL A 599 11.75 11.84 -15.62
CA VAL A 599 10.64 11.88 -16.58
C VAL A 599 11.03 12.88 -17.66
N THR A 600 10.93 12.48 -18.93
CA THR A 600 11.30 13.26 -20.10
C THR A 600 10.10 13.50 -21.02
N ASP A 601 10.24 14.39 -21.97
CA ASP A 601 9.17 14.75 -22.91
C ASP A 601 7.91 15.33 -22.22
N VAL A 602 8.11 15.93 -21.03
CA VAL A 602 7.04 16.65 -20.33
C VAL A 602 6.60 17.85 -21.17
N PRO A 603 5.29 18.05 -21.44
CA PRO A 603 4.80 19.16 -22.24
C PRO A 603 5.32 20.51 -21.76
N GLY A 604 5.71 21.38 -22.69
CA GLY A 604 6.28 22.70 -22.37
C GLY A 604 5.31 23.68 -21.69
N THR A 605 4.03 23.34 -21.61
CA THR A 605 3.02 24.03 -20.78
C THR A 605 3.11 23.63 -19.32
N ILE A 606 3.72 22.47 -19.03
CA ILE A 606 3.85 21.88 -17.69
C ILE A 606 5.26 22.09 -17.16
N SER A 607 6.29 21.81 -17.96
CA SER A 607 7.70 21.96 -17.59
C SER A 607 8.48 22.78 -18.61
N ALA A 608 9.20 23.79 -18.16
CA ALA A 608 10.05 24.62 -19.02
C ALA A 608 11.29 23.86 -19.51
N THR A 609 11.72 22.84 -18.81
CA THR A 609 12.92 22.02 -19.13
C THR A 609 12.55 20.80 -19.98
N GLY A 610 11.29 20.38 -19.96
CA GLY A 610 10.82 19.10 -20.52
C GLY A 610 11.30 17.86 -19.75
N LYS A 611 11.87 18.06 -18.56
CA LYS A 611 12.46 17.01 -17.71
C LYS A 611 12.14 17.27 -16.26
N GLU A 612 11.66 16.24 -15.57
CA GLU A 612 11.28 16.32 -14.17
C GLU A 612 11.69 15.04 -13.41
N THR A 613 11.84 15.16 -12.10
CA THR A 613 12.05 13.99 -11.23
C THR A 613 10.70 13.42 -10.81
N PRO A 614 10.47 12.10 -10.92
CA PRO A 614 9.24 11.49 -10.44
C PRO A 614 9.03 11.77 -8.94
N ALA A 615 7.78 11.90 -8.53
CA ALA A 615 7.47 12.04 -7.11
C ALA A 615 7.94 10.81 -6.30
N LEU A 616 8.24 11.01 -5.01
CA LEU A 616 8.66 9.95 -4.08
C LEU A 616 9.89 9.14 -4.55
N SER A 617 10.85 9.81 -5.18
CA SER A 617 12.02 9.19 -5.78
C SER A 617 13.32 9.78 -5.21
N PRO A 618 13.60 9.61 -3.89
CA PRO A 618 14.86 10.08 -3.30
C PRO A 618 16.05 9.33 -3.89
N ASP A 619 17.14 10.03 -4.18
CA ASP A 619 18.36 9.47 -4.77
C ASP A 619 18.99 8.40 -3.90
N VAL A 620 18.88 8.54 -2.57
CA VAL A 620 19.42 7.58 -1.62
C VAL A 620 18.41 7.30 -0.52
N SER A 621 18.21 6.04 -0.20
CA SER A 621 17.50 5.64 1.01
C SER A 621 18.23 4.52 1.74
N PHE A 622 18.29 4.62 3.06
CA PHE A 622 18.95 3.68 3.95
C PHE A 622 18.03 3.27 5.08
N ASN A 623 18.08 2.01 5.46
CA ASN A 623 17.46 1.53 6.68
C ASN A 623 18.40 0.57 7.43
N GLY A 624 18.31 0.61 8.76
CA GLY A 624 19.07 -0.27 9.63
C GLY A 624 18.28 -0.63 10.86
N LEU A 625 18.40 -1.88 11.29
CA LEU A 625 17.79 -2.39 12.50
C LEU A 625 18.79 -3.26 13.25
N VAL A 626 18.87 -3.06 14.57
CA VAL A 626 19.64 -3.89 15.49
C VAL A 626 18.72 -4.31 16.62
N ARG A 627 18.61 -5.63 16.87
CA ARG A 627 17.88 -6.21 18.00
C ARG A 627 18.77 -7.20 18.73
N TYR A 628 18.82 -7.07 20.04
CA TYR A 628 19.54 -8.02 20.88
C TYR A 628 18.63 -8.60 21.96
N GLU A 629 18.49 -9.93 21.96
CA GLU A 629 17.70 -10.70 22.92
C GLU A 629 18.62 -11.55 23.79
N TRP A 630 18.37 -11.57 25.11
CA TRP A 630 19.11 -12.40 26.05
C TRP A 630 18.20 -12.96 27.15
N PRO A 631 18.54 -14.11 27.75
CA PRO A 631 17.78 -14.65 28.89
C PRO A 631 17.85 -13.69 30.08
N ALA A 632 16.70 -13.32 30.64
CA ALA A 632 16.58 -12.47 31.82
C ALA A 632 15.20 -12.61 32.47
N LEU A 633 15.13 -12.41 33.79
CA LEU A 633 13.89 -12.37 34.58
C LEU A 633 12.98 -13.62 34.45
N GLY A 634 13.57 -14.80 34.23
CA GLY A 634 12.80 -16.04 34.00
C GLY A 634 12.12 -16.09 32.62
N GLY A 635 12.64 -15.39 31.66
CA GLY A 635 12.25 -15.35 30.26
C GLY A 635 13.35 -14.72 29.42
N PHE A 636 12.98 -13.88 28.44
CA PHE A 636 13.90 -13.21 27.52
C PHE A 636 13.62 -11.71 27.49
N LEU A 637 14.66 -10.91 27.55
CA LEU A 637 14.60 -9.46 27.27
C LEU A 637 15.22 -9.18 25.92
N ALA A 638 14.60 -8.29 25.15
CA ALA A 638 15.16 -7.80 23.91
C ALA A 638 15.13 -6.27 23.87
N VAL A 639 16.21 -5.67 23.39
CA VAL A 639 16.30 -4.25 23.06
C VAL A 639 16.47 -4.15 21.56
N GLN A 640 15.69 -3.28 20.94
CA GLN A 640 15.74 -2.99 19.51
C GLN A 640 15.91 -1.49 19.29
N ALA A 641 16.68 -1.14 18.28
CA ALA A 641 16.72 0.19 17.69
C ALA A 641 16.71 0.04 16.18
N ASP A 642 15.94 0.87 15.52
CA ASP A 642 15.90 0.97 14.07
C ASP A 642 15.99 2.43 13.62
N TYR A 643 16.57 2.63 12.45
CA TYR A 643 16.76 3.93 11.84
C TYR A 643 16.54 3.83 10.33
N GLY A 644 15.65 4.68 9.83
CA GLY A 644 15.43 4.88 8.40
C GLY A 644 15.84 6.30 8.02
N TRP A 645 16.56 6.45 6.91
CA TRP A 645 16.94 7.76 6.35
C TRP A 645 16.65 7.77 4.86
N GLN A 646 16.27 8.94 4.37
CA GLN A 646 16.12 9.19 2.94
C GLN A 646 16.64 10.59 2.59
N ASP A 647 17.07 10.71 1.34
CA ASP A 647 17.40 11.98 0.72
C ASP A 647 16.14 12.80 0.46
N ASP A 648 16.29 14.03 0.04
CA ASP A 648 15.18 14.88 -0.33
C ASP A 648 14.33 14.27 -1.46
N GLN A 649 13.08 14.66 -1.51
CA GLN A 649 12.13 14.16 -2.51
C GLN A 649 11.07 15.20 -2.87
N ASN A 650 10.54 15.10 -4.07
CA ASN A 650 9.36 15.86 -4.48
C ASN A 650 8.09 15.07 -4.17
N PHE A 651 7.00 15.78 -3.87
CA PHE A 651 5.67 15.16 -3.78
C PHE A 651 4.88 15.25 -5.08
N ASN A 652 5.26 16.14 -5.99
CA ASN A 652 4.67 16.32 -7.31
C ASN A 652 5.71 16.09 -8.41
N LEU A 653 5.25 15.78 -9.62
CA LEU A 653 6.12 15.70 -10.78
C LEU A 653 6.68 17.09 -11.14
N ILE A 654 5.85 18.12 -11.09
CA ILE A 654 6.29 19.49 -11.36
C ILE A 654 7.08 19.97 -10.15
N TYR A 655 8.32 20.34 -10.40
CA TYR A 655 9.19 20.87 -9.35
C TYR A 655 8.72 22.26 -8.90
N THR A 656 8.15 22.30 -7.70
CA THR A 656 7.93 23.53 -6.97
C THR A 656 8.67 23.42 -5.63
N PRO A 657 9.59 24.35 -5.27
CA PRO A 657 10.41 24.23 -4.05
C PRO A 657 9.61 24.03 -2.77
N VAL A 658 8.38 24.54 -2.72
CA VAL A 658 7.51 24.46 -1.54
C VAL A 658 6.89 23.08 -1.29
N VAL A 659 6.78 22.23 -2.31
CA VAL A 659 6.29 20.85 -2.18
C VAL A 659 7.42 19.81 -2.22
N ARG A 660 8.65 20.23 -1.97
CA ARG A 660 9.81 19.37 -1.78
C ARG A 660 10.04 19.12 -0.29
N GLU A 661 10.28 17.88 0.08
CA GLU A 661 10.70 17.51 1.43
C GLU A 661 12.22 17.39 1.48
N ASP A 662 12.84 18.00 2.49
CA ASP A 662 14.28 17.88 2.73
C ASP A 662 14.63 16.45 3.22
N ALA A 663 15.90 16.09 3.11
CA ALA A 663 16.40 14.81 3.62
C ALA A 663 16.14 14.67 5.14
N TYR A 664 15.59 13.55 5.56
CA TYR A 664 15.29 13.30 6.98
C TYR A 664 15.55 11.87 7.41
N GLY A 665 15.57 11.64 8.72
CA GLY A 665 15.74 10.32 9.28
C GLY A 665 14.94 10.08 10.54
N LEU A 666 14.33 8.89 10.64
CA LEU A 666 13.47 8.47 11.74
C LEU A 666 14.15 7.37 12.54
N ALA A 667 14.31 7.60 13.83
CA ALA A 667 14.83 6.62 14.79
C ALA A 667 13.71 6.10 15.67
N ASN A 668 13.68 4.79 15.91
CA ASN A 668 12.74 4.14 16.82
C ASN A 668 13.51 3.26 17.82
N ALA A 669 12.88 3.01 18.98
CA ALA A 669 13.43 2.06 19.96
C ALA A 669 12.30 1.27 20.60
N ARG A 670 12.61 0.00 20.96
CA ARG A 670 11.66 -0.93 21.58
C ARG A 670 12.38 -1.79 22.64
N LEU A 671 11.71 -1.99 23.75
CA LEU A 671 12.08 -2.97 24.78
C LEU A 671 10.98 -4.01 24.89
N THR A 672 11.34 -5.27 24.80
CA THR A 672 10.41 -6.42 24.82
C THR A 672 10.81 -7.41 25.88
N TYR A 673 9.85 -7.90 26.65
CA TYR A 673 9.99 -9.07 27.52
C TYR A 673 9.12 -10.20 26.97
N THR A 674 9.69 -11.38 26.81
CA THR A 674 8.98 -12.61 26.41
C THR A 674 9.14 -13.64 27.52
N SER A 675 8.03 -14.24 27.98
CA SER A 675 8.06 -15.29 29.00
C SER A 675 8.85 -16.53 28.50
N GLU A 676 9.34 -17.35 29.41
CA GLU A 676 10.08 -18.58 29.09
C GLU A 676 9.29 -19.54 28.19
N SER A 677 7.98 -19.65 28.40
CA SER A 677 7.07 -20.42 27.54
C SER A 677 6.79 -19.78 26.18
N ARG A 678 7.24 -18.55 25.95
CA ARG A 678 6.91 -17.69 24.80
C ARG A 678 5.41 -17.39 24.62
N ALA A 679 4.56 -17.79 25.58
CA ALA A 679 3.12 -17.52 25.53
C ALA A 679 2.79 -16.04 25.77
N TRP A 680 3.58 -15.31 26.56
CA TRP A 680 3.38 -13.91 26.90
C TRP A 680 4.52 -13.06 26.37
N THR A 681 4.17 -11.99 25.69
CA THR A 681 5.11 -10.95 25.27
C THR A 681 4.56 -9.59 25.75
N ALA A 682 5.41 -8.81 26.42
CA ALA A 682 5.11 -7.43 26.79
C ALA A 682 6.15 -6.50 26.20
N SER A 683 5.77 -5.37 25.64
CA SER A 683 6.69 -4.43 25.02
C SER A 683 6.33 -2.98 25.31
N VAL A 684 7.36 -2.14 25.33
CA VAL A 684 7.21 -0.68 25.30
C VAL A 684 8.09 -0.13 24.18
N TRP A 685 7.65 0.93 23.52
CA TRP A 685 8.38 1.52 22.41
C TRP A 685 8.24 3.03 22.37
N VAL A 686 9.15 3.64 21.65
CA VAL A 686 9.06 5.01 21.17
C VAL A 686 9.26 5.01 19.67
N LYS A 687 8.38 5.66 18.95
CA LYS A 687 8.49 5.95 17.51
C LYS A 687 8.91 7.40 17.33
N ASN A 688 9.68 7.69 16.27
CA ASN A 688 10.27 9.00 16.00
C ASN A 688 11.00 9.57 17.24
N LEU A 689 11.98 8.81 17.77
CA LEU A 689 12.69 9.13 19.02
C LEU A 689 13.31 10.53 19.02
N THR A 690 13.79 10.99 17.88
CA THR A 690 14.44 12.30 17.69
C THR A 690 13.45 13.45 17.57
N ASP A 691 12.15 13.15 17.46
CA ASP A 691 11.08 14.13 17.25
C ASP A 691 11.26 14.93 15.95
N GLU A 692 11.67 14.20 14.91
CA GLU A 692 11.87 14.77 13.58
C GLU A 692 10.54 15.28 13.02
N LYS A 693 10.53 16.51 12.51
CA LYS A 693 9.39 17.10 11.83
C LYS A 693 9.57 16.91 10.34
N TYR A 694 8.65 16.18 9.71
CA TYR A 694 8.69 15.86 8.30
C TYR A 694 7.27 15.77 7.74
N ARG A 695 7.16 15.87 6.43
CA ARG A 695 5.88 15.69 5.71
C ARG A 695 5.84 14.33 5.04
N THR A 696 4.67 13.75 5.02
CA THR A 696 4.38 12.52 4.27
C THR A 696 3.76 12.82 2.92
N TYR A 697 3.21 14.04 2.76
CA TYR A 697 2.65 14.57 1.52
C TYR A 697 2.62 16.09 1.55
N ALA A 698 2.67 16.72 0.39
CA ALA A 698 2.37 18.13 0.20
C ALA A 698 1.68 18.34 -1.14
N PHE A 699 0.66 19.19 -1.16
CA PHE A 699 -0.12 19.50 -2.34
C PHE A 699 -0.03 20.99 -2.66
N ASP A 700 0.29 21.31 -3.92
CA ASP A 700 0.48 22.67 -4.37
C ASP A 700 -0.86 23.29 -4.80
N THR A 701 -1.46 24.06 -3.92
CA THR A 701 -2.69 24.82 -4.16
C THR A 701 -2.44 26.32 -4.27
N THR A 702 -1.17 26.72 -4.48
CA THR A 702 -0.74 28.14 -4.53
C THR A 702 -1.50 28.94 -5.58
N ALA A 703 -1.81 28.34 -6.74
CA ALA A 703 -2.55 28.99 -7.80
C ALA A 703 -4.01 29.33 -7.41
N PHE A 704 -4.59 28.60 -6.45
CA PHE A 704 -5.98 28.74 -6.01
C PHE A 704 -6.12 29.58 -4.76
N PHE A 705 -5.31 29.23 -3.75
CA PHE A 705 -5.47 29.76 -2.40
C PHE A 705 -4.30 30.67 -2.00
N GLY A 706 -3.16 30.60 -2.72
CA GLY A 706 -1.92 31.26 -2.27
C GLY A 706 -1.25 30.52 -1.13
N ALA A 707 -1.55 29.22 -0.98
CA ALA A 707 -1.08 28.36 0.08
C ALA A 707 -0.78 26.97 -0.45
N ILE A 708 -0.11 26.16 0.33
CA ILE A 708 0.07 24.73 0.13
C ILE A 708 -0.54 23.94 1.30
N GLU A 709 -1.00 22.76 1.01
CA GLU A 709 -1.53 21.81 1.96
C GLU A 709 -0.44 20.79 2.30
N ASN A 710 -0.08 20.65 3.58
CA ASN A 710 0.94 19.71 4.03
C ASN A 710 0.33 18.65 4.93
N VAL A 711 0.69 17.39 4.73
CA VAL A 711 0.36 16.28 5.65
C VAL A 711 1.60 16.01 6.51
N PRO A 712 1.61 16.38 7.80
CA PRO A 712 2.75 16.10 8.66
C PRO A 712 2.85 14.61 8.97
N GLY A 713 4.07 14.12 9.06
CA GLY A 713 4.35 12.80 9.61
C GLY A 713 4.14 12.78 11.14
N PRO A 714 3.87 11.60 11.73
CA PRO A 714 3.67 11.50 13.17
C PRO A 714 4.86 12.03 13.97
N GLN A 715 4.58 12.89 14.96
CA GLN A 715 5.56 13.33 15.96
C GLN A 715 6.02 12.14 16.82
N ARG A 716 7.03 12.37 17.70
CA ARG A 716 7.44 11.35 18.66
C ARG A 716 6.25 10.90 19.52
N TRP A 717 6.07 9.59 19.65
CA TRP A 717 5.04 9.03 20.51
C TRP A 717 5.50 7.75 21.18
N PHE A 718 4.93 7.48 22.36
CA PHE A 718 5.22 6.30 23.17
C PHE A 718 4.03 5.35 23.18
N GLY A 719 4.34 4.07 23.23
CA GLY A 719 3.31 3.03 23.36
C GLY A 719 3.83 1.81 24.10
N GLY A 720 2.88 0.93 24.42
CA GLY A 720 3.17 -0.36 25.03
C GLY A 720 2.10 -1.38 24.64
N GLY A 721 2.44 -2.66 24.73
CA GLY A 721 1.50 -3.71 24.37
C GLY A 721 1.78 -5.03 25.08
N VAL A 722 0.77 -5.87 25.07
CA VAL A 722 0.84 -7.24 25.62
C VAL A 722 0.19 -8.20 24.63
N THR A 723 0.93 -9.25 24.28
CA THR A 723 0.42 -10.34 23.44
C THR A 723 0.38 -11.64 24.24
N TYR A 724 -0.71 -12.39 24.11
CA TYR A 724 -0.83 -13.76 24.61
C TYR A 724 -1.06 -14.72 23.44
N ARG A 725 -0.28 -15.80 23.38
CA ARG A 725 -0.40 -16.88 22.38
C ARG A 725 -0.59 -18.24 23.06
N TRP A 726 -1.39 -19.12 22.46
CA TRP A 726 -1.63 -20.49 22.97
C TRP A 726 -1.63 -21.54 21.87
#